data_0486c155b3024be641a0001c65a4ea66
#
_entry.id   0486c155b3024be641a0001c65a4ea66
#
_cell.length_a   1.000
_cell.length_b   1.000
_cell.length_c   1.000
_cell.angle_alpha   90.00
_cell.angle_beta   90.00
_cell.angle_gamma   90.00
#
_symmetry.space_group_name_H-M   'P 1'
#
loop_
_entity.id
_entity.type
_entity.pdbx_description
1 polymer ?
#
loop_
_entity_poly.entity_id
_entity_poly.type
_entity_poly.pdbx_seq_one_letter_code
_entity_poly.pdbx_strand_id
1 'polypeptide(L)'
;MTFCILFLFWTITHLARRILTRQGAELTKANIVAVLGTGAVGALAYTFTDTFWFSAVEGEVYALSSMFTALVVWLMLKWEEQADQPHSMRWIVLIAYLMGLSIGVHILNLLTIPALVFIYYFRKTQRITFKGIAVSTLISGAILIFINSIIIPHTVYIGALFDLFFVNSLGLPVNSGLVFFVVALLGALGVGVYFTHKKGRTVLNLVLLSTLMILIGYSSYASVTIRAAANPPMNSNNPSNPFALYSLLNRDQYGDKPLLYGPQFSAPTSGYKYKDVRYLDDDGKYKTVSIISGYEHPDEFMHLFPRMWNYAASKESYKSWSAYRTRTDYERDENGEIVRDAQGRPNKIEVLDFGRRTLWDDGSGYEPLVIVEPTFRENLNYFFTYQLNHMYWRYFLWNFVGRQSDIQPTDAIITDGNWLSGIKWIDELYLGPQDNLPDEIANNKGRNTYYFLPFLLGLIGLIYQLNRDPRNFSIVMWLFVMMGIALVVYFNTSPNEPRERDYVYAGSFYAFCIWIGLGVLAVCDLIVWATRRKGLMAPIAATVVCMVVPGILAAQNWDDHDRSHRTMARDIGWNYLQSVLPNAIIINYGDNDTFPLWFNQEVDGVRPDVRIMNTSYLGAEWYIDELKTKANDAPGIPFTLPRSKYTYTNDMLPIENIVDRPLELKEAIDFIRNEDPRTKLVLSNGSKIDYLPSNRFALPVNKDNAIASGIVKESDRDLMVDTIYLELPKRTIDKSEMMLLDMLAHFDWKRPIHFTQVYILQSLGLLNYLQFDGYSYRLVPIYTPNRSVHEIGRIDPDYITPLLTETFRYGNIADPRTYADYFIQYNLSASKARESFARAAKEYVFRGDSIQAIRLLDMGLEKLPPQQIRYTDANTFPFIEGYYMAGAPDKGDSLLMSYARNLMQYIDYYLDFQGIQGDMVTQTIIDKMQSLDRLYYLAAYMGRQDVLAQLNDYYRTLGIYENELIHPDLSTPSDSVQIPE
;
A
#
# COMPACT_ATOMS: atom_id res chain seq x y z
N MET A 1 -8.56 -4.84 19.96
CA MET A 1 -7.93 -3.63 20.54
C MET A 1 -8.18 -3.48 22.06
N THR A 2 -9.39 -3.56 22.57
CA THR A 2 -9.70 -3.39 24.01
C THR A 2 -8.82 -4.26 24.94
N PHE A 3 -8.65 -5.54 24.63
CA PHE A 3 -7.76 -6.41 25.41
C PHE A 3 -6.27 -6.00 25.31
N CYS A 4 -5.83 -5.45 24.21
CA CYS A 4 -4.46 -4.91 24.09
C CYS A 4 -4.25 -3.79 25.11
N ILE A 5 -5.18 -2.85 25.21
CA ILE A 5 -5.15 -1.74 26.18
C ILE A 5 -5.23 -2.26 27.63
N LEU A 6 -6.06 -3.25 27.89
CA LEU A 6 -6.15 -3.87 29.20
C LEU A 6 -4.81 -4.50 29.64
N PHE A 7 -4.16 -5.26 28.75
CA PHE A 7 -2.86 -5.87 29.04
C PHE A 7 -1.75 -4.82 29.14
N LEU A 8 -1.83 -3.73 28.37
CA LEU A 8 -0.91 -2.60 28.52
C LEU A 8 -1.08 -1.93 29.89
N PHE A 9 -2.33 -1.64 30.29
CA PHE A 9 -2.61 -1.11 31.63
C PHE A 9 -2.02 -2.00 32.72
N TRP A 10 -2.23 -3.31 32.65
CA TRP A 10 -1.68 -4.26 33.62
C TRP A 10 -0.15 -4.32 33.57
N THR A 11 0.47 -4.23 32.41
CA THR A 11 1.92 -4.17 32.24
C THR A 11 2.50 -2.92 32.90
N ILE A 12 1.92 -1.76 32.64
CA ILE A 12 2.37 -0.49 33.21
C ILE A 12 2.18 -0.49 34.74
N THR A 13 1.02 -0.90 35.24
CA THR A 13 0.77 -0.97 36.69
C THR A 13 1.69 -1.96 37.39
N HIS A 14 2.02 -3.09 36.74
CA HIS A 14 3.00 -4.02 37.24
C HIS A 14 4.39 -3.39 37.39
N LEU A 15 4.89 -2.71 36.35
CA LEU A 15 6.19 -2.05 36.36
C LEU A 15 6.23 -0.90 37.38
N ALA A 16 5.19 -0.08 37.44
CA ALA A 16 5.05 1.01 38.40
C ALA A 16 5.07 0.50 39.85
N ARG A 17 4.30 -0.56 40.14
CA ARG A 17 4.30 -1.22 41.46
C ARG A 17 5.70 -1.69 41.84
N ARG A 18 6.43 -2.34 40.92
CA ARG A 18 7.80 -2.81 41.17
C ARG A 18 8.78 -1.69 41.51
N ILE A 19 8.66 -0.56 40.81
CA ILE A 19 9.49 0.61 41.11
C ILE A 19 9.21 1.12 42.52
N LEU A 20 7.96 1.21 42.93
CA LEU A 20 7.54 1.75 44.23
C LEU A 20 7.81 0.78 45.41
N THR A 21 7.81 -0.55 45.15
CA THR A 21 8.03 -1.56 46.22
C THR A 21 9.41 -2.13 46.27
N ARG A 22 10.36 -1.62 45.46
CA ARG A 22 11.69 -2.19 45.21
C ARG A 22 12.56 -2.35 46.49
N GLN A 23 12.38 -1.48 47.50
CA GLN A 23 13.13 -1.53 48.76
C GLN A 23 12.33 -2.14 49.93
N GLY A 24 11.31 -2.98 49.65
CA GLY A 24 10.42 -3.56 50.65
C GLY A 24 9.38 -2.59 51.21
N ALA A 25 9.17 -1.44 50.51
CA ALA A 25 8.14 -0.49 50.88
C ALA A 25 6.74 -1.08 50.71
N GLU A 26 5.91 -0.88 51.70
CA GLU A 26 4.48 -1.28 51.64
C GLU A 26 3.71 -0.40 50.66
N LEU A 27 2.71 -0.98 50.00
CA LEU A 27 1.78 -0.26 49.14
C LEU A 27 0.82 0.59 49.98
N THR A 28 1.15 1.85 50.12
CA THR A 28 0.23 2.84 50.71
C THR A 28 -0.93 3.18 49.79
N LYS A 29 -2.02 3.78 50.29
CA LYS A 29 -3.10 4.29 49.45
C LYS A 29 -2.61 5.28 48.41
N ALA A 30 -1.63 6.10 48.73
CA ALA A 30 -0.99 7.03 47.80
C ALA A 30 -0.28 6.28 46.66
N ASN A 31 0.49 5.22 47.00
CA ASN A 31 1.16 4.39 46.00
C ASN A 31 0.17 3.67 45.09
N ILE A 32 -0.94 3.19 45.61
CA ILE A 32 -1.99 2.55 44.80
C ILE A 32 -2.56 3.54 43.76
N VAL A 33 -2.92 4.76 44.20
CA VAL A 33 -3.39 5.81 43.28
C VAL A 33 -2.34 6.15 42.25
N ALA A 34 -1.08 6.28 42.64
CA ALA A 34 0.02 6.54 41.68
C ALA A 34 0.13 5.41 40.64
N VAL A 35 0.07 4.15 41.05
CA VAL A 35 0.13 2.98 40.15
C VAL A 35 -1.03 2.97 39.18
N LEU A 36 -2.27 3.20 39.67
CA LEU A 36 -3.46 3.23 38.81
C LEU A 36 -3.45 4.41 37.85
N GLY A 37 -3.03 5.61 38.30
CA GLY A 37 -2.88 6.78 37.46
C GLY A 37 -1.84 6.59 36.38
N THR A 38 -0.71 5.98 36.72
CA THR A 38 0.36 5.60 35.77
C THR A 38 -0.18 4.68 34.66
N GLY A 39 -0.90 3.63 35.06
CA GLY A 39 -1.52 2.71 34.10
C GLY A 39 -2.57 3.38 33.23
N ALA A 40 -3.41 4.23 33.81
CA ALA A 40 -4.47 4.92 33.08
C ALA A 40 -3.92 5.88 32.03
N VAL A 41 -2.97 6.74 32.40
CA VAL A 41 -2.35 7.72 31.48
C VAL A 41 -1.67 7.01 30.31
N GLY A 42 -0.82 6.01 30.58
CA GLY A 42 -0.08 5.32 29.52
C GLY A 42 -0.99 4.49 28.61
N ALA A 43 -1.97 3.79 29.15
CA ALA A 43 -2.91 2.99 28.35
C ALA A 43 -3.83 3.87 27.51
N LEU A 44 -4.35 4.96 28.06
CA LEU A 44 -5.19 5.92 27.30
C LEU A 44 -4.36 6.70 26.26
N ALA A 45 -3.10 7.04 26.57
CA ALA A 45 -2.23 7.64 25.58
C ALA A 45 -2.08 6.75 24.35
N TYR A 46 -1.84 5.43 24.54
CA TYR A 46 -1.76 4.49 23.43
C TYR A 46 -3.08 4.34 22.68
N THR A 47 -4.20 4.34 23.40
CA THR A 47 -5.55 4.25 22.81
C THR A 47 -5.78 5.33 21.75
N PHE A 48 -5.32 6.55 22.02
CA PHE A 48 -5.57 7.71 21.19
C PHE A 48 -4.38 8.14 20.32
N THR A 49 -3.32 7.31 20.20
CA THR A 49 -2.30 7.52 19.17
C THR A 49 -2.90 7.30 17.78
N ASP A 50 -2.48 8.12 16.81
CA ASP A 50 -2.95 8.08 15.41
C ASP A 50 -2.91 6.65 14.84
N THR A 51 -1.75 6.03 14.82
CA THR A 51 -1.52 4.68 14.25
C THR A 51 -2.36 3.59 14.93
N PHE A 52 -2.47 3.60 16.28
CA PHE A 52 -3.21 2.54 16.96
C PHE A 52 -4.71 2.70 16.78
N TRP A 53 -5.22 3.94 16.81
CA TRP A 53 -6.63 4.23 16.58
C TRP A 53 -7.03 3.88 15.15
N PHE A 54 -6.21 4.28 14.16
CA PHE A 54 -6.41 3.88 12.76
C PHE A 54 -6.54 2.36 12.64
N SER A 55 -5.59 1.60 13.21
CA SER A 55 -5.62 0.13 13.23
C SER A 55 -6.83 -0.45 13.98
N ALA A 56 -7.47 0.33 14.88
CA ALA A 56 -8.66 -0.12 15.62
C ALA A 56 -9.95 0.00 14.81
N VAL A 57 -10.02 0.95 13.87
CA VAL A 57 -11.19 1.20 13.03
C VAL A 57 -11.10 0.56 11.65
N GLU A 58 -9.97 -0.05 11.32
CA GLU A 58 -9.76 -0.84 10.12
C GLU A 58 -9.89 -2.34 10.39
N GLY A 59 -10.42 -3.09 9.44
CA GLY A 59 -10.59 -4.56 9.52
C GLY A 59 -9.29 -5.33 9.25
N GLU A 60 -8.20 -4.99 9.94
CA GLU A 60 -6.85 -5.49 9.69
C GLU A 60 -6.37 -6.48 10.77
N VAL A 61 -5.40 -7.33 10.40
CA VAL A 61 -4.78 -8.33 11.29
C VAL A 61 -4.00 -7.71 12.46
N TYR A 62 -3.61 -6.44 12.36
CA TYR A 62 -2.79 -5.73 13.35
C TYR A 62 -3.47 -5.56 14.70
N ALA A 63 -4.80 -5.46 14.72
CA ALA A 63 -5.59 -5.41 15.94
C ALA A 63 -5.37 -6.65 16.83
N LEU A 64 -5.46 -7.84 16.24
CA LEU A 64 -5.28 -9.11 16.94
C LEU A 64 -3.80 -9.38 17.24
N SER A 65 -2.90 -9.01 16.32
CA SER A 65 -1.46 -9.11 16.52
C SER A 65 -0.97 -8.28 17.71
N SER A 66 -1.43 -7.02 17.84
CA SER A 66 -1.13 -6.16 18.98
C SER A 66 -1.64 -6.74 20.30
N MET A 67 -2.83 -7.36 20.30
CA MET A 67 -3.35 -8.06 21.47
C MET A 67 -2.44 -9.22 21.90
N PHE A 68 -1.97 -10.06 20.95
CA PHE A 68 -1.04 -11.15 21.28
C PHE A 68 0.27 -10.62 21.86
N THR A 69 0.82 -9.55 21.29
CA THR A 69 2.02 -8.87 21.79
C THR A 69 1.84 -8.45 23.25
N ALA A 70 0.78 -7.72 23.55
CA ALA A 70 0.49 -7.22 24.89
C ALA A 70 0.23 -8.38 25.90
N LEU A 71 -0.52 -9.40 25.48
CA LEU A 71 -0.82 -10.58 26.29
C LEU A 71 0.45 -11.35 26.64
N VAL A 72 1.31 -11.64 25.67
CA VAL A 72 2.54 -12.41 25.88
C VAL A 72 3.49 -11.68 26.82
N VAL A 73 3.67 -10.36 26.63
CA VAL A 73 4.48 -9.52 27.53
C VAL A 73 3.91 -9.57 28.97
N TRP A 74 2.61 -9.40 29.13
CA TRP A 74 1.95 -9.46 30.44
C TRP A 74 2.09 -10.85 31.11
N LEU A 75 1.88 -11.94 30.35
CA LEU A 75 2.05 -13.30 30.87
C LEU A 75 3.49 -13.57 31.33
N MET A 76 4.47 -13.02 30.62
CA MET A 76 5.87 -13.17 31.02
C MET A 76 6.19 -12.43 32.33
N LEU A 77 5.60 -11.26 32.56
CA LEU A 77 5.67 -10.58 33.84
C LEU A 77 4.99 -11.36 34.95
N LYS A 78 3.88 -12.06 34.65
CA LYS A 78 3.23 -13.00 35.59
C LYS A 78 4.11 -14.19 35.93
N TRP A 79 4.77 -14.76 34.93
CA TRP A 79 5.78 -15.79 35.17
C TRP A 79 6.89 -15.26 36.10
N GLU A 80 7.39 -14.05 35.84
CA GLU A 80 8.47 -13.45 36.63
C GLU A 80 8.10 -13.33 38.12
N GLU A 81 6.87 -12.94 38.45
CA GLU A 81 6.34 -12.90 39.82
C GLU A 81 6.31 -14.29 40.47
N GLN A 82 6.00 -15.32 39.72
CA GLN A 82 5.75 -16.66 40.20
C GLN A 82 6.89 -17.63 39.94
N ALA A 83 8.04 -17.13 39.45
CA ALA A 83 9.12 -17.96 38.91
C ALA A 83 9.71 -18.97 39.89
N ASP A 84 9.58 -18.75 41.22
CA ASP A 84 10.04 -19.62 42.28
C ASP A 84 8.92 -20.51 42.85
N GLN A 85 7.68 -20.38 42.39
CA GLN A 85 6.56 -21.20 42.79
C GLN A 85 6.55 -22.54 42.03
N PRO A 86 6.03 -23.61 42.63
CA PRO A 86 5.78 -24.87 41.95
C PRO A 86 4.92 -24.64 40.70
N HIS A 87 5.27 -25.36 39.60
CA HIS A 87 4.58 -25.28 38.31
C HIS A 87 4.65 -23.91 37.60
N SER A 88 5.57 -23.02 37.95
CA SER A 88 5.72 -21.70 37.33
C SER A 88 5.96 -21.78 35.81
N MET A 89 6.59 -22.86 35.33
CA MET A 89 6.84 -23.07 33.88
C MET A 89 5.59 -23.18 33.03
N ARG A 90 4.40 -23.39 33.61
CA ARG A 90 3.12 -23.38 32.89
C ARG A 90 2.88 -22.08 32.09
N TRP A 91 3.39 -20.96 32.62
CA TRP A 91 3.27 -19.68 31.93
C TRP A 91 4.12 -19.62 30.65
N ILE A 92 5.33 -20.15 30.70
CA ILE A 92 6.21 -20.22 29.50
C ILE A 92 5.60 -21.15 28.45
N VAL A 93 5.03 -22.28 28.89
CA VAL A 93 4.34 -23.23 27.99
C VAL A 93 3.10 -22.58 27.36
N LEU A 94 2.33 -21.82 28.11
CA LEU A 94 1.19 -21.05 27.58
C LEU A 94 1.67 -19.96 26.60
N ILE A 95 2.73 -19.24 26.92
CA ILE A 95 3.35 -18.26 26.02
C ILE A 95 3.75 -18.94 24.71
N ALA A 96 4.40 -20.10 24.77
CA ALA A 96 4.79 -20.87 23.60
C ALA A 96 3.57 -21.25 22.71
N TYR A 97 2.47 -21.67 23.33
CA TYR A 97 1.21 -21.95 22.61
C TYR A 97 0.65 -20.69 21.93
N LEU A 98 0.58 -19.57 22.66
CA LEU A 98 0.08 -18.30 22.13
C LEU A 98 0.97 -17.74 21.04
N MET A 99 2.30 -17.93 21.13
CA MET A 99 3.23 -17.59 20.06
C MET A 99 2.92 -18.41 18.80
N GLY A 100 2.71 -19.73 18.94
CA GLY A 100 2.32 -20.59 17.83
C GLY A 100 0.97 -20.16 17.21
N LEU A 101 -0.01 -19.84 18.03
CA LEU A 101 -1.31 -19.36 17.55
C LEU A 101 -1.20 -17.99 16.86
N SER A 102 -0.36 -17.10 17.37
CA SER A 102 -0.16 -15.76 16.76
C SER A 102 0.50 -15.83 15.38
N ILE A 103 1.27 -16.88 15.06
CA ILE A 103 1.80 -17.10 13.71
C ILE A 103 0.65 -17.18 12.68
N GLY A 104 -0.47 -17.78 13.07
CA GLY A 104 -1.69 -17.85 12.24
C GLY A 104 -2.38 -16.49 12.00
N VAL A 105 -1.97 -15.45 12.73
CA VAL A 105 -2.46 -14.08 12.57
C VAL A 105 -1.41 -13.19 11.92
N HIS A 106 -0.27 -13.01 12.59
CA HIS A 106 0.85 -12.23 12.08
C HIS A 106 2.15 -12.53 12.84
N ILE A 107 3.28 -12.58 12.13
CA ILE A 107 4.58 -12.94 12.70
C ILE A 107 5.22 -11.87 13.60
N LEU A 108 4.73 -10.63 13.60
CA LEU A 108 5.29 -9.51 14.38
C LEU A 108 5.39 -9.79 15.86
N ASN A 109 4.49 -10.61 16.43
CA ASN A 109 4.55 -10.99 17.83
C ASN A 109 5.87 -11.72 18.21
N LEU A 110 6.51 -12.42 17.25
CA LEU A 110 7.79 -13.08 17.49
C LEU A 110 8.90 -12.12 17.91
N LEU A 111 8.81 -10.85 17.54
CA LEU A 111 9.77 -9.81 17.90
C LEU A 111 9.76 -9.46 19.40
N THR A 112 8.80 -9.97 20.17
CA THR A 112 8.84 -9.89 21.64
C THR A 112 9.84 -10.86 22.27
N ILE A 113 10.29 -11.90 21.55
CA ILE A 113 11.18 -12.96 22.09
C ILE A 113 12.42 -12.41 22.78
N PRO A 114 13.16 -11.42 22.25
CA PRO A 114 14.30 -10.86 22.96
C PRO A 114 13.92 -10.32 24.34
N ALA A 115 12.84 -9.55 24.44
CA ALA A 115 12.37 -9.04 25.72
C ALA A 115 12.02 -10.18 26.71
N LEU A 116 11.36 -11.25 26.24
CA LEU A 116 11.01 -12.41 27.05
C LEU A 116 12.24 -13.15 27.57
N VAL A 117 13.25 -13.36 26.72
CA VAL A 117 14.52 -13.99 27.09
C VAL A 117 15.25 -13.16 28.12
N PHE A 118 15.24 -11.81 27.98
CA PHE A 118 15.87 -10.93 28.98
C PHE A 118 15.11 -10.91 30.31
N ILE A 119 13.79 -10.99 30.34
CA ILE A 119 13.02 -11.17 31.58
C ILE A 119 13.46 -12.47 32.27
N TYR A 120 13.57 -13.57 31.50
CA TYR A 120 14.05 -14.85 32.03
C TYR A 120 15.47 -14.76 32.59
N TYR A 121 16.39 -14.15 31.84
CA TYR A 121 17.78 -13.95 32.26
C TYR A 121 17.86 -13.14 33.54
N PHE A 122 17.23 -11.98 33.64
CA PHE A 122 17.30 -11.11 34.83
C PHE A 122 16.64 -11.74 36.05
N ARG A 123 15.64 -12.60 35.85
CA ARG A 123 14.99 -13.31 36.98
C ARG A 123 15.83 -14.46 37.51
N LYS A 124 16.53 -15.17 36.65
CA LYS A 124 17.33 -16.36 37.04
C LYS A 124 18.78 -16.04 37.42
N THR A 125 19.26 -14.82 37.12
CA THR A 125 20.66 -14.41 37.33
C THR A 125 20.76 -13.27 38.35
N GLN A 126 21.49 -13.47 39.40
CA GLN A 126 21.71 -12.44 40.46
C GLN A 126 22.64 -11.31 39.96
N ARG A 127 23.71 -11.65 39.21
CA ARG A 127 24.72 -10.70 38.71
C ARG A 127 24.62 -10.61 37.19
N ILE A 128 24.37 -9.41 36.70
CA ILE A 128 24.36 -9.11 35.27
C ILE A 128 25.78 -8.98 34.79
N THR A 129 26.13 -9.71 33.73
CA THR A 129 27.46 -9.68 33.11
C THR A 129 27.35 -9.41 31.63
N PHE A 130 28.34 -8.77 31.02
CA PHE A 130 28.37 -8.57 29.56
C PHE A 130 28.27 -9.90 28.81
N LYS A 131 28.97 -10.96 29.28
CA LYS A 131 28.83 -12.30 28.71
C LYS A 131 27.39 -12.84 28.78
N GLY A 132 26.71 -12.63 29.91
CA GLY A 132 25.30 -13.05 30.05
C GLY A 132 24.34 -12.29 29.12
N ILE A 133 24.57 -10.99 28.94
CA ILE A 133 23.82 -10.18 27.94
C ILE A 133 24.04 -10.70 26.52
N ALA A 134 25.32 -10.90 26.14
CA ALA A 134 25.68 -11.41 24.82
C ALA A 134 25.07 -12.80 24.55
N VAL A 135 25.15 -13.70 25.51
CA VAL A 135 24.53 -15.04 25.40
C VAL A 135 23.00 -14.95 25.29
N SER A 136 22.36 -14.10 26.08
CA SER A 136 20.91 -13.92 26.00
C SER A 136 20.46 -13.34 24.65
N THR A 137 21.25 -12.41 24.10
CA THR A 137 21.02 -11.88 22.74
C THR A 137 21.15 -12.98 21.67
N LEU A 138 22.19 -13.80 21.76
CA LEU A 138 22.41 -14.93 20.84
C LEU A 138 21.27 -15.96 20.94
N ILE A 139 20.83 -16.29 22.15
CA ILE A 139 19.71 -17.21 22.36
C ILE A 139 18.44 -16.64 21.78
N SER A 140 18.18 -15.33 21.96
CA SER A 140 17.02 -14.66 21.36
C SER A 140 17.03 -14.77 19.83
N GLY A 141 18.17 -14.48 19.21
CA GLY A 141 18.35 -14.62 17.76
C GLY A 141 18.18 -16.07 17.31
N ALA A 142 18.75 -17.03 18.03
CA ALA A 142 18.63 -18.46 17.71
C ALA A 142 17.17 -18.94 17.77
N ILE A 143 16.40 -18.51 18.78
CA ILE A 143 14.98 -18.83 18.90
C ILE A 143 14.19 -18.22 17.74
N LEU A 144 14.43 -16.94 17.40
CA LEU A 144 13.78 -16.27 16.28
C LEU A 144 14.06 -17.00 14.96
N ILE A 145 15.32 -17.31 14.67
CA ILE A 145 15.72 -18.05 13.47
C ILE A 145 15.06 -19.44 13.46
N PHE A 146 15.08 -20.15 14.60
CA PHE A 146 14.49 -21.47 14.71
C PHE A 146 12.98 -21.45 14.38
N ILE A 147 12.23 -20.50 14.93
CA ILE A 147 10.79 -20.40 14.65
C ILE A 147 10.54 -19.94 13.22
N ASN A 148 11.18 -18.85 12.79
CA ASN A 148 10.90 -18.23 11.49
C ASN A 148 11.37 -19.07 10.30
N SER A 149 12.56 -19.70 10.43
CA SER A 149 13.17 -20.43 9.29
C SER A 149 12.97 -21.94 9.36
N ILE A 150 12.77 -22.54 10.55
CA ILE A 150 12.63 -23.98 10.69
C ILE A 150 11.16 -24.37 10.96
N ILE A 151 10.54 -23.80 12.01
CA ILE A 151 9.18 -24.22 12.37
C ILE A 151 8.20 -23.82 11.26
N ILE A 152 8.19 -22.57 10.86
CA ILE A 152 7.16 -22.03 9.94
C ILE A 152 7.25 -22.70 8.55
N PRO A 153 8.31 -22.54 7.74
CA PRO A 153 8.34 -23.11 6.40
C PRO A 153 8.72 -24.58 6.35
N HIS A 154 9.77 -25.01 7.08
CA HIS A 154 10.34 -26.34 6.89
C HIS A 154 9.46 -27.47 7.47
N THR A 155 8.63 -27.21 8.48
CA THR A 155 7.65 -28.21 8.94
C THR A 155 6.69 -28.57 7.83
N VAL A 156 6.19 -27.58 7.09
CA VAL A 156 5.30 -27.82 5.94
C VAL A 156 6.07 -28.43 4.78
N TYR A 157 7.28 -27.97 4.49
CA TYR A 157 8.12 -28.48 3.40
C TYR A 157 8.45 -29.98 3.58
N ILE A 158 8.84 -30.39 4.79
CA ILE A 158 9.09 -31.82 5.07
C ILE A 158 7.79 -32.62 4.91
N GLY A 159 6.66 -32.09 5.42
CA GLY A 159 5.35 -32.69 5.19
C GLY A 159 5.01 -32.83 3.71
N ALA A 160 5.36 -31.83 2.89
CA ALA A 160 5.19 -31.87 1.44
C ALA A 160 6.03 -32.95 0.76
N LEU A 161 7.25 -33.22 1.26
CA LEU A 161 8.07 -34.36 0.74
C LEU A 161 7.45 -35.71 1.09
N PHE A 162 6.85 -35.87 2.27
CA PHE A 162 6.07 -37.05 2.58
C PHE A 162 4.86 -37.17 1.67
N ASP A 163 4.17 -36.06 1.40
CA ASP A 163 3.00 -36.09 0.52
C ASP A 163 3.37 -36.41 -0.91
N LEU A 164 4.48 -35.89 -1.44
CA LEU A 164 5.04 -36.27 -2.74
C LEU A 164 5.23 -37.78 -2.86
N PHE A 165 5.80 -38.40 -1.83
CA PHE A 165 6.00 -39.88 -1.82
C PHE A 165 4.67 -40.64 -1.74
N PHE A 166 3.74 -40.18 -0.88
CA PHE A 166 2.44 -40.84 -0.69
C PHE A 166 1.57 -40.76 -1.95
N VAL A 167 1.54 -39.58 -2.60
CA VAL A 167 0.74 -39.34 -3.81
C VAL A 167 1.37 -40.04 -5.02
N ASN A 168 2.65 -39.73 -5.31
CA ASN A 168 3.27 -40.16 -6.55
C ASN A 168 3.68 -41.65 -6.55
N SER A 169 4.11 -42.19 -5.38
CA SER A 169 4.60 -43.56 -5.29
C SER A 169 3.57 -44.57 -4.76
N LEU A 170 2.72 -44.16 -3.81
CA LEU A 170 1.72 -45.02 -3.18
C LEU A 170 0.31 -44.80 -3.75
N GLY A 171 0.06 -43.77 -4.57
CA GLY A 171 -1.25 -43.45 -5.14
C GLY A 171 -2.30 -43.03 -4.10
N LEU A 172 -1.87 -42.51 -2.95
CA LEU A 172 -2.75 -42.03 -1.89
C LEU A 172 -3.25 -40.60 -2.20
N PRO A 173 -4.37 -40.17 -1.59
CA PRO A 173 -4.90 -38.82 -1.81
C PRO A 173 -3.92 -37.72 -1.40
N VAL A 174 -4.01 -36.57 -2.07
CA VAL A 174 -3.26 -35.35 -1.73
C VAL A 174 -3.50 -34.98 -0.27
N ASN A 175 -2.49 -34.41 0.40
CA ASN A 175 -2.43 -34.14 1.82
C ASN A 175 -2.28 -35.32 2.77
N SER A 176 -2.34 -36.59 2.30
CA SER A 176 -2.21 -37.79 3.16
C SER A 176 -0.83 -37.87 3.81
N GLY A 177 0.23 -37.56 3.05
CA GLY A 177 1.60 -37.54 3.56
C GLY A 177 1.86 -36.43 4.56
N LEU A 178 1.28 -35.21 4.36
CA LEU A 178 1.34 -34.12 5.31
C LEU A 178 0.70 -34.52 6.64
N VAL A 179 -0.51 -35.10 6.61
CA VAL A 179 -1.21 -35.56 7.82
C VAL A 179 -0.38 -36.61 8.56
N PHE A 180 0.14 -37.64 7.83
CA PHE A 180 1.02 -38.63 8.43
C PHE A 180 2.23 -37.98 9.13
N PHE A 181 2.94 -37.07 8.44
CA PHE A 181 4.12 -36.38 9.00
C PHE A 181 3.78 -35.61 10.26
N VAL A 182 2.69 -34.81 10.25
CA VAL A 182 2.28 -34.01 11.41
C VAL A 182 1.96 -34.90 12.60
N VAL A 183 1.22 -35.97 12.41
CA VAL A 183 0.89 -36.95 13.49
C VAL A 183 2.16 -37.61 14.02
N ALA A 184 3.08 -38.03 13.14
CA ALA A 184 4.34 -38.63 13.55
C ALA A 184 5.24 -37.67 14.33
N LEU A 185 5.32 -36.40 13.88
CA LEU A 185 6.11 -35.34 14.54
C LEU A 185 5.56 -35.02 15.94
N LEU A 186 4.25 -34.79 16.04
CA LEU A 186 3.62 -34.53 17.34
C LEU A 186 3.73 -35.73 18.29
N GLY A 187 3.60 -36.95 17.76
CA GLY A 187 3.81 -38.17 18.52
C GLY A 187 5.26 -38.32 19.03
N ALA A 188 6.24 -38.07 18.18
CA ALA A 188 7.65 -38.12 18.53
C ALA A 188 8.00 -37.08 19.61
N LEU A 189 7.51 -35.85 19.47
CA LEU A 189 7.67 -34.81 20.49
C LEU A 189 6.98 -35.19 21.81
N GLY A 190 5.77 -35.72 21.75
CA GLY A 190 5.04 -36.20 22.93
C GLY A 190 5.79 -37.31 23.69
N VAL A 191 6.34 -38.29 22.95
CA VAL A 191 7.21 -39.33 23.51
C VAL A 191 8.49 -38.71 24.10
N GLY A 192 9.12 -37.74 23.44
CA GLY A 192 10.28 -37.00 23.94
C GLY A 192 9.99 -36.27 25.24
N VAL A 193 8.82 -35.57 25.32
CA VAL A 193 8.36 -34.92 26.55
C VAL A 193 8.17 -35.92 27.67
N TYR A 194 7.54 -37.07 27.40
CA TYR A 194 7.32 -38.12 28.41
C TYR A 194 8.65 -38.65 28.97
N PHE A 195 9.62 -39.02 28.09
CA PHE A 195 10.90 -39.56 28.53
C PHE A 195 11.78 -38.53 29.25
N THR A 196 11.81 -37.27 28.78
CA THR A 196 12.57 -36.19 29.45
C THR A 196 11.99 -35.84 30.80
N HIS A 197 10.68 -35.87 30.95
CA HIS A 197 10.00 -35.73 32.25
C HIS A 197 10.38 -36.87 33.19
N LYS A 198 10.25 -38.14 32.74
CA LYS A 198 10.62 -39.32 33.54
C LYS A 198 12.08 -39.33 33.96
N LYS A 199 13.00 -38.80 33.13
CA LYS A 199 14.44 -38.70 33.44
C LYS A 199 14.81 -37.43 34.20
N GLY A 200 13.89 -36.58 34.59
CA GLY A 200 14.12 -35.32 35.32
C GLY A 200 14.94 -34.26 34.56
N ARG A 201 14.97 -34.32 33.23
CA ARG A 201 15.69 -33.36 32.37
C ARG A 201 14.82 -32.12 32.12
N THR A 202 14.75 -31.24 33.12
CA THR A 202 13.77 -30.11 33.15
C THR A 202 13.94 -29.13 31.98
N VAL A 203 15.18 -28.77 31.62
CA VAL A 203 15.43 -27.82 30.51
C VAL A 203 15.01 -28.44 29.17
N LEU A 204 15.45 -29.68 28.89
CA LEU A 204 15.11 -30.35 27.65
C LEU A 204 13.60 -30.63 27.56
N ASN A 205 12.97 -30.98 28.68
CA ASN A 205 11.52 -31.16 28.74
C ASN A 205 10.78 -29.86 28.41
N LEU A 206 11.23 -28.72 28.99
CA LEU A 206 10.62 -27.42 28.70
C LEU A 206 10.78 -27.05 27.23
N VAL A 207 11.93 -27.25 26.62
CA VAL A 207 12.17 -26.98 25.18
C VAL A 207 11.25 -27.83 24.31
N LEU A 208 11.21 -29.16 24.53
CA LEU A 208 10.35 -30.05 23.74
C LEU A 208 8.86 -29.73 23.92
N LEU A 209 8.44 -29.44 25.16
CA LEU A 209 7.06 -29.08 25.45
C LEU A 209 6.70 -27.73 24.84
N SER A 210 7.57 -26.75 24.88
CA SER A 210 7.35 -25.46 24.24
C SER A 210 7.28 -25.59 22.71
N THR A 211 8.18 -26.38 22.10
CA THR A 211 8.13 -26.67 20.65
C THR A 211 6.82 -27.38 20.29
N LEU A 212 6.40 -28.37 21.06
CA LEU A 212 5.12 -29.05 20.85
C LEU A 212 3.94 -28.06 20.91
N MET A 213 3.94 -27.15 21.89
CA MET A 213 2.88 -26.15 22.05
C MET A 213 2.89 -25.11 20.94
N ILE A 214 4.05 -24.69 20.46
CA ILE A 214 4.15 -23.81 19.29
C ILE A 214 3.54 -24.50 18.07
N LEU A 215 3.87 -25.77 17.82
CA LEU A 215 3.31 -26.54 16.70
C LEU A 215 1.79 -26.74 16.82
N ILE A 216 1.28 -27.00 18.03
CA ILE A 216 -0.16 -27.09 18.27
C ILE A 216 -0.85 -25.76 17.98
N GLY A 217 -0.30 -24.62 18.43
CA GLY A 217 -0.83 -23.30 18.10
C GLY A 217 -0.75 -23.00 16.59
N TYR A 218 0.37 -23.29 15.98
CA TYR A 218 0.62 -23.11 14.56
C TYR A 218 -0.27 -24.00 13.67
N SER A 219 -0.75 -25.15 14.15
CA SER A 219 -1.66 -26.02 13.42
C SER A 219 -3.00 -25.34 13.06
N SER A 220 -3.29 -24.15 13.60
CA SER A 220 -4.40 -23.29 13.12
C SER A 220 -4.32 -22.98 11.63
N TYR A 221 -3.12 -22.98 11.04
CA TYR A 221 -2.94 -22.88 9.58
C TYR A 221 -3.56 -24.04 8.78
N ALA A 222 -3.82 -25.20 9.39
CA ALA A 222 -4.53 -26.27 8.71
C ALA A 222 -5.92 -25.84 8.22
N SER A 223 -6.55 -24.87 8.89
CA SER A 223 -7.82 -24.31 8.44
C SER A 223 -7.72 -23.65 7.06
N VAL A 224 -6.59 -23.03 6.73
CA VAL A 224 -6.34 -22.38 5.43
C VAL A 224 -6.35 -23.44 4.32
N THR A 225 -5.61 -24.55 4.49
CA THR A 225 -5.55 -25.64 3.50
C THR A 225 -6.92 -26.33 3.34
N ILE A 226 -7.63 -26.57 4.44
CA ILE A 226 -8.97 -27.19 4.39
C ILE A 226 -9.94 -26.29 3.64
N ARG A 227 -9.92 -24.97 3.90
CA ARG A 227 -10.78 -24.01 3.21
C ARG A 227 -10.41 -23.86 1.73
N ALA A 228 -9.12 -23.79 1.42
CA ALA A 228 -8.64 -23.71 0.03
C ALA A 228 -9.05 -24.94 -0.78
N ALA A 229 -9.00 -26.14 -0.19
CA ALA A 229 -9.44 -27.37 -0.84
C ALA A 229 -10.95 -27.41 -1.15
N ALA A 230 -11.76 -26.58 -0.48
CA ALA A 230 -13.19 -26.43 -0.77
C ALA A 230 -13.49 -25.48 -1.94
N ASN A 231 -12.47 -24.89 -2.57
CA ASN A 231 -12.58 -23.93 -3.70
C ASN A 231 -13.59 -22.80 -3.46
N PRO A 232 -13.40 -21.97 -2.41
CA PRO A 232 -14.26 -20.82 -2.19
C PRO A 232 -14.13 -19.80 -3.34
N PRO A 233 -15.10 -18.88 -3.51
CA PRO A 233 -15.06 -17.84 -4.57
C PRO A 233 -13.82 -16.95 -4.54
N MET A 234 -13.16 -16.84 -3.39
CA MET A 234 -11.88 -16.15 -3.22
C MET A 234 -10.89 -17.15 -2.57
N ASN A 235 -9.96 -17.67 -3.36
CA ASN A 235 -8.99 -18.67 -2.93
C ASN A 235 -7.55 -18.21 -3.23
N SER A 236 -7.14 -17.10 -2.61
CA SER A 236 -5.84 -16.47 -2.86
C SER A 236 -4.66 -17.45 -2.68
N ASN A 237 -3.82 -17.57 -3.71
CA ASN A 237 -2.69 -18.49 -3.80
C ASN A 237 -3.06 -19.98 -3.73
N ASN A 238 -4.32 -20.34 -3.66
CA ASN A 238 -4.85 -21.71 -3.59
C ASN A 238 -3.97 -22.69 -2.77
N PRO A 239 -3.76 -22.46 -1.46
CA PRO A 239 -2.91 -23.32 -0.62
C PRO A 239 -3.59 -24.66 -0.26
N SER A 240 -4.23 -25.30 -1.24
CA SER A 240 -4.98 -26.55 -1.08
C SER A 240 -4.08 -27.79 -0.95
N ASN A 241 -2.80 -27.69 -1.29
CA ASN A 241 -1.81 -28.75 -1.18
C ASN A 241 -0.55 -28.26 -0.43
N PRO A 242 0.30 -29.17 0.10
CA PRO A 242 1.43 -28.80 0.95
C PRO A 242 2.50 -27.95 0.26
N PHE A 243 2.72 -28.08 -1.06
CA PHE A 243 3.70 -27.27 -1.77
C PHE A 243 3.19 -25.84 -2.00
N ALA A 244 1.91 -25.67 -2.33
CA ALA A 244 1.29 -24.35 -2.43
C ALA A 244 1.26 -23.66 -1.05
N LEU A 245 0.95 -24.42 0.03
CA LEU A 245 1.03 -23.88 1.40
C LEU A 245 2.45 -23.48 1.78
N TYR A 246 3.47 -24.27 1.40
CA TYR A 246 4.86 -23.92 1.63
C TYR A 246 5.24 -22.60 0.92
N SER A 247 4.88 -22.44 -0.35
CA SER A 247 5.14 -21.23 -1.13
C SER A 247 4.48 -20.00 -0.51
N LEU A 248 3.24 -20.13 -0.03
CA LEU A 248 2.53 -19.07 0.70
C LEU A 248 3.27 -18.66 1.98
N LEU A 249 3.71 -19.64 2.79
CA LEU A 249 4.39 -19.41 4.07
C LEU A 249 5.82 -18.88 3.89
N ASN A 250 6.49 -19.30 2.83
CA ASN A 250 7.81 -18.81 2.44
C ASN A 250 7.74 -17.43 1.78
N ARG A 251 6.53 -16.94 1.49
CA ARG A 251 6.27 -15.63 0.87
C ARG A 251 6.91 -15.49 -0.51
N ASP A 252 6.97 -16.56 -1.27
CA ASP A 252 7.62 -16.61 -2.59
C ASP A 252 7.08 -15.51 -3.55
N GLN A 253 5.81 -15.13 -3.40
CA GLN A 253 5.16 -14.09 -4.21
C GLN A 253 5.72 -12.67 -4.03
N TYR A 254 6.50 -12.42 -2.96
CA TYR A 254 7.08 -11.09 -2.71
C TYR A 254 8.53 -10.97 -3.17
N GLY A 255 9.15 -12.05 -3.66
CA GLY A 255 10.55 -12.10 -4.05
C GLY A 255 11.52 -11.93 -2.87
N ASP A 256 12.81 -12.02 -3.15
CA ASP A 256 13.87 -11.91 -2.16
C ASP A 256 14.38 -10.47 -2.07
N LYS A 257 14.51 -9.96 -0.84
CA LYS A 257 15.11 -8.65 -0.54
C LYS A 257 16.50 -8.84 0.04
N PRO A 258 17.55 -8.25 -0.53
CA PRO A 258 18.89 -8.36 0.02
C PRO A 258 19.00 -7.55 1.31
N LEU A 259 19.38 -8.19 2.44
CA LEU A 259 19.50 -7.52 3.74
C LEU A 259 20.94 -7.16 4.11
N LEU A 260 21.85 -8.11 3.95
CA LEU A 260 23.24 -7.98 4.37
C LEU A 260 24.21 -7.87 3.22
N TYR A 261 23.97 -8.58 2.13
CA TYR A 261 24.80 -8.59 0.93
C TYR A 261 23.92 -8.82 -0.30
N GLY A 262 24.17 -8.07 -1.38
CA GLY A 262 23.39 -8.20 -2.61
C GLY A 262 23.56 -7.02 -3.55
N PRO A 263 22.83 -7.03 -4.69
CA PRO A 263 22.90 -5.99 -5.71
C PRO A 263 22.19 -4.71 -5.26
N GLN A 264 22.58 -3.62 -5.89
CA GLN A 264 21.80 -2.38 -5.92
C GLN A 264 20.90 -2.34 -7.17
N PHE A 265 19.96 -1.39 -7.22
CA PHE A 265 18.92 -1.30 -8.25
C PHE A 265 19.46 -1.19 -9.66
N SER A 266 20.67 -0.64 -9.83
CA SER A 266 21.33 -0.42 -11.13
C SER A 266 22.24 -1.57 -11.56
N ALA A 267 22.36 -2.63 -10.75
CA ALA A 267 23.24 -3.76 -11.07
C ALA A 267 22.80 -4.48 -12.35
N PRO A 268 23.69 -4.67 -13.34
CA PRO A 268 23.35 -5.38 -14.56
C PRO A 268 23.11 -6.86 -14.27
N THR A 269 22.32 -7.50 -15.13
CA THR A 269 22.05 -8.94 -15.05
C THR A 269 23.10 -9.71 -15.87
N SER A 270 23.78 -10.66 -15.26
CA SER A 270 24.76 -11.57 -15.92
C SER A 270 24.20 -12.96 -16.21
N GLY A 271 23.07 -13.31 -15.59
CA GLY A 271 22.46 -14.62 -15.74
C GLY A 271 21.16 -14.76 -14.94
N TYR A 272 20.64 -15.97 -14.93
CA TYR A 272 19.39 -16.33 -14.23
C TYR A 272 19.64 -17.38 -13.17
N LYS A 273 19.04 -17.19 -12.00
CA LYS A 273 18.96 -18.20 -10.95
C LYS A 273 17.73 -19.06 -11.17
N TYR A 274 17.91 -20.36 -11.14
CA TYR A 274 16.82 -21.32 -11.30
C TYR A 274 16.48 -21.97 -9.96
N LYS A 275 15.18 -22.23 -9.75
CA LYS A 275 14.64 -22.96 -8.60
C LYS A 275 13.65 -24.01 -9.09
N ASP A 276 13.76 -25.23 -8.57
CA ASP A 276 12.79 -26.27 -8.83
C ASP A 276 11.55 -26.06 -7.97
N VAL A 277 10.41 -25.92 -8.63
CA VAL A 277 9.09 -25.79 -8.01
C VAL A 277 8.28 -27.05 -8.32
N ARG A 278 7.47 -27.47 -7.35
CA ARG A 278 6.58 -28.60 -7.48
C ARG A 278 5.14 -28.15 -7.44
N TYR A 279 4.37 -28.61 -8.38
CA TYR A 279 2.94 -28.33 -8.50
C TYR A 279 2.14 -29.60 -8.77
N LEU A 280 0.85 -29.55 -8.45
CA LEU A 280 -0.08 -30.64 -8.72
C LEU A 280 -0.60 -30.49 -10.16
N ASP A 281 -0.45 -31.55 -10.99
CA ASP A 281 -0.97 -31.54 -12.35
C ASP A 281 -2.46 -31.98 -12.42
N ASP A 282 -3.00 -31.97 -13.63
CA ASP A 282 -4.41 -32.34 -13.87
C ASP A 282 -4.71 -33.82 -13.58
N ASP A 283 -3.68 -34.67 -13.59
CA ASP A 283 -3.78 -36.10 -13.24
C ASP A 283 -3.69 -36.33 -11.71
N GLY A 284 -3.60 -35.26 -10.91
CA GLY A 284 -3.49 -35.32 -9.46
C GLY A 284 -2.12 -35.81 -8.97
N LYS A 285 -1.06 -35.65 -9.75
CA LYS A 285 0.32 -35.98 -9.40
C LYS A 285 1.20 -34.76 -9.32
N TYR A 286 2.19 -34.82 -8.45
CA TYR A 286 3.19 -33.75 -8.36
C TYR A 286 4.20 -33.85 -9.50
N LYS A 287 4.35 -32.76 -10.24
CA LYS A 287 5.41 -32.52 -11.23
C LYS A 287 6.41 -31.49 -10.75
N THR A 288 7.63 -31.56 -11.24
CA THR A 288 8.69 -30.60 -10.96
C THR A 288 8.97 -29.80 -12.23
N VAL A 289 9.07 -28.49 -12.09
CA VAL A 289 9.48 -27.56 -13.14
C VAL A 289 10.56 -26.63 -12.60
N SER A 290 11.54 -26.32 -13.42
CA SER A 290 12.60 -25.36 -13.08
C SER A 290 12.17 -23.97 -13.55
N ILE A 291 12.04 -23.03 -12.65
CA ILE A 291 11.62 -21.65 -12.93
C ILE A 291 12.76 -20.68 -12.65
N ILE A 292 12.73 -19.52 -13.29
CA ILE A 292 13.61 -18.40 -12.93
C ILE A 292 13.15 -17.85 -11.58
N SER A 293 14.01 -17.95 -10.59
CA SER A 293 13.75 -17.45 -9.21
C SER A 293 14.41 -16.13 -8.91
N GLY A 294 15.23 -15.62 -9.82
CA GLY A 294 15.94 -14.34 -9.66
C GLY A 294 17.02 -14.17 -10.72
N TYR A 295 17.79 -13.11 -10.55
CA TYR A 295 18.87 -12.76 -11.46
C TYR A 295 20.24 -12.99 -10.83
N GLU A 296 21.21 -13.35 -11.63
CA GLU A 296 22.62 -13.30 -11.26
C GLU A 296 23.19 -11.94 -11.64
N HIS A 297 24.07 -11.43 -10.80
CA HIS A 297 24.72 -10.15 -11.01
C HIS A 297 26.24 -10.33 -10.89
N PRO A 298 27.06 -9.55 -11.61
CA PRO A 298 28.50 -9.61 -11.46
C PRO A 298 28.94 -9.24 -10.04
N ASP A 299 29.98 -9.89 -9.53
CA ASP A 299 30.47 -9.71 -8.15
C ASP A 299 30.84 -8.25 -7.84
N GLU A 300 31.27 -7.49 -8.83
CA GLU A 300 31.64 -6.07 -8.70
C GLU A 300 30.45 -5.16 -8.35
N PHE A 301 29.20 -5.58 -8.67
CA PHE A 301 27.97 -4.88 -8.33
C PHE A 301 27.26 -5.42 -7.07
N MET A 302 27.93 -6.31 -6.36
CA MET A 302 27.42 -6.89 -5.12
C MET A 302 28.00 -6.16 -3.90
N HIS A 303 27.13 -5.61 -3.06
CA HIS A 303 27.51 -4.72 -1.98
C HIS A 303 27.06 -5.21 -0.61
N LEU A 304 27.77 -4.77 0.44
CA LEU A 304 27.36 -4.95 1.83
C LEU A 304 26.23 -3.98 2.17
N PHE A 305 25.21 -4.48 2.87
CA PHE A 305 24.09 -3.69 3.38
C PHE A 305 23.37 -2.88 2.29
N PRO A 306 22.90 -3.52 1.19
CA PRO A 306 22.26 -2.80 0.09
C PRO A 306 20.87 -2.31 0.48
N ARG A 307 20.69 -0.99 0.47
CA ARG A 307 19.41 -0.35 0.80
C ARG A 307 18.63 0.08 -0.44
N MET A 308 19.33 0.48 -1.49
CA MET A 308 18.77 0.85 -2.79
C MET A 308 18.77 -0.36 -3.74
N TRP A 309 17.95 -1.37 -3.45
CA TRP A 309 17.99 -2.68 -4.11
C TRP A 309 16.90 -2.86 -5.18
N ASN A 310 15.78 -2.13 -5.10
CA ASN A 310 14.61 -2.37 -5.94
C ASN A 310 14.80 -1.75 -7.33
N TYR A 311 15.01 -2.59 -8.34
CA TYR A 311 15.16 -2.17 -9.74
C TYR A 311 13.88 -1.58 -10.35
N ALA A 312 12.70 -1.84 -9.78
CA ALA A 312 11.44 -1.23 -10.22
C ALA A 312 11.25 0.20 -9.72
N ALA A 313 12.02 0.63 -8.71
CA ALA A 313 11.97 2.01 -8.22
C ALA A 313 12.76 2.94 -9.16
N SER A 314 12.26 4.17 -9.33
CA SER A 314 12.93 5.13 -10.20
C SER A 314 14.28 5.58 -9.62
N LYS A 315 15.25 5.83 -10.50
CA LYS A 315 16.53 6.42 -10.13
C LYS A 315 16.34 7.79 -9.46
N GLU A 316 15.40 8.59 -9.94
CA GLU A 316 15.16 9.94 -9.42
C GLU A 316 14.60 9.90 -8.01
N SER A 317 13.73 8.94 -7.69
CA SER A 317 13.27 8.75 -6.31
C SER A 317 14.39 8.33 -5.35
N TYR A 318 15.31 7.46 -5.77
CA TYR A 318 16.49 7.16 -4.95
C TYR A 318 17.39 8.38 -4.78
N LYS A 319 17.60 9.15 -5.85
CA LYS A 319 18.42 10.35 -5.86
C LYS A 319 17.88 11.43 -4.93
N SER A 320 16.56 11.69 -4.94
CA SER A 320 15.93 12.70 -4.08
C SER A 320 16.16 12.42 -2.59
N TRP A 321 16.19 11.16 -2.18
CA TRP A 321 16.41 10.76 -0.78
C TRP A 321 17.86 10.56 -0.38
N SER A 322 18.77 10.36 -1.32
CA SER A 322 20.13 9.92 -1.00
C SER A 322 21.26 10.84 -1.45
N ALA A 323 21.01 11.70 -2.44
CA ALA A 323 22.00 12.66 -2.88
C ALA A 323 22.30 13.69 -1.77
N TYR A 324 23.59 13.97 -1.59
CA TYR A 324 24.08 14.88 -0.56
C TYR A 324 25.03 15.94 -1.12
N ARG A 325 25.14 15.99 -2.45
CA ARG A 325 25.96 16.95 -3.17
C ARG A 325 25.18 17.46 -4.38
N THR A 326 25.46 18.70 -4.75
CA THR A 326 25.04 19.26 -6.02
C THR A 326 26.25 19.40 -6.95
N ARG A 327 25.96 19.47 -8.24
CA ARG A 327 26.94 19.84 -9.25
C ARG A 327 26.30 20.87 -10.20
N THR A 328 27.10 21.76 -10.71
CA THR A 328 26.66 22.66 -11.78
C THR A 328 26.54 21.87 -13.09
N ASP A 329 25.39 21.94 -13.73
CA ASP A 329 25.14 21.40 -15.07
C ASP A 329 24.54 22.50 -15.97
N TYR A 330 24.28 22.19 -17.22
CA TYR A 330 23.64 23.11 -18.16
C TYR A 330 22.14 22.74 -18.29
N GLU A 331 21.31 23.75 -18.24
CA GLU A 331 19.89 23.62 -18.52
C GLU A 331 19.69 23.12 -19.96
N ARG A 332 18.75 22.17 -20.14
CA ARG A 332 18.41 21.61 -21.44
C ARG A 332 16.91 21.72 -21.69
N ASP A 333 16.56 22.02 -22.91
CA ASP A 333 15.18 22.04 -23.38
C ASP A 333 14.59 20.60 -23.56
N GLU A 334 13.34 20.52 -23.97
CA GLU A 334 12.64 19.25 -24.24
C GLU A 334 13.30 18.39 -25.32
N ASN A 335 14.09 19.01 -26.23
CA ASN A 335 14.84 18.32 -27.27
C ASN A 335 16.25 17.90 -26.80
N GLY A 336 16.61 18.22 -25.54
CA GLY A 336 17.92 17.94 -24.96
C GLY A 336 19.00 18.96 -25.34
N GLU A 337 18.67 20.07 -26.05
CA GLU A 337 19.58 21.14 -26.37
C GLU A 337 19.85 22.08 -25.22
N ILE A 338 21.04 22.64 -25.11
CA ILE A 338 21.42 23.53 -24.02
C ILE A 338 20.70 24.87 -24.16
N VAL A 339 19.88 25.23 -23.16
CA VAL A 339 19.24 26.54 -23.08
C VAL A 339 20.29 27.62 -22.88
N ARG A 340 20.16 28.76 -23.60
CA ARG A 340 21.09 29.87 -23.57
C ARG A 340 20.39 31.16 -23.19
N ASP A 341 21.09 32.03 -22.42
CA ASP A 341 20.59 33.36 -22.10
C ASP A 341 20.55 34.28 -23.34
N ALA A 342 19.99 35.49 -23.15
CA ALA A 342 19.90 36.49 -24.21
C ALA A 342 21.28 36.94 -24.79
N GLN A 343 22.39 36.62 -24.12
CA GLN A 343 23.76 36.85 -24.50
C GLN A 343 24.42 35.61 -25.16
N GLY A 344 23.65 34.51 -25.35
CA GLY A 344 24.12 33.27 -25.96
C GLY A 344 24.97 32.38 -25.05
N ARG A 345 25.03 32.68 -23.76
CA ARG A 345 25.75 31.87 -22.76
C ARG A 345 24.86 30.72 -22.24
N PRO A 346 25.40 29.51 -22.04
CA PRO A 346 24.64 28.42 -21.48
C PRO A 346 24.10 28.74 -20.09
N ASN A 347 22.82 28.53 -19.88
CA ASN A 347 22.23 28.62 -18.54
C ASN A 347 22.81 27.49 -17.65
N LYS A 348 23.29 27.89 -16.47
CA LYS A 348 23.83 26.96 -15.48
C LYS A 348 22.79 26.70 -14.40
N ILE A 349 22.56 25.42 -14.14
CA ILE A 349 21.67 24.99 -13.06
C ILE A 349 22.44 24.11 -12.07
N GLU A 350 22.06 24.12 -10.81
CA GLU A 350 22.55 23.19 -9.81
C GLU A 350 21.67 21.96 -9.80
N VAL A 351 22.26 20.79 -10.09
CA VAL A 351 21.56 19.51 -10.07
C VAL A 351 22.14 18.60 -8.99
N LEU A 352 21.31 17.75 -8.42
CA LEU A 352 21.78 16.74 -7.48
C LEU A 352 22.80 15.81 -8.16
N ASP A 353 23.98 15.67 -7.56
CA ASP A 353 25.04 14.76 -8.01
C ASP A 353 24.80 13.39 -7.34
N PHE A 354 24.62 12.34 -8.15
CA PHE A 354 24.26 11.03 -7.68
C PHE A 354 25.01 9.93 -8.40
N GLY A 355 25.54 9.01 -7.61
CA GLY A 355 26.15 7.77 -8.06
C GLY A 355 27.52 7.95 -8.74
N ARG A 356 28.17 6.81 -8.96
CA ARG A 356 29.40 6.70 -9.72
C ARG A 356 29.08 6.09 -11.10
N ARG A 357 29.65 6.63 -12.16
CA ARG A 357 29.56 6.04 -13.50
C ARG A 357 30.59 4.92 -13.62
N THR A 358 30.12 3.72 -13.87
CA THR A 358 30.94 2.52 -14.09
C THR A 358 30.64 2.01 -15.49
N LEU A 359 31.69 1.75 -16.29
CA LEU A 359 31.54 1.10 -17.59
C LEU A 359 31.49 -0.41 -17.35
N TRP A 360 30.48 -1.05 -17.91
CA TRP A 360 30.30 -2.49 -17.84
C TRP A 360 30.19 -3.09 -19.23
N ASP A 361 31.09 -4.04 -19.53
CA ASP A 361 31.14 -4.79 -20.78
C ASP A 361 30.57 -6.19 -20.50
N ASP A 362 29.47 -6.54 -21.15
CA ASP A 362 28.82 -7.85 -21.04
C ASP A 362 29.49 -8.95 -21.88
N GLY A 363 30.58 -8.61 -22.59
CA GLY A 363 31.27 -9.52 -23.50
C GLY A 363 30.52 -9.81 -24.80
N SER A 364 29.45 -9.11 -25.11
CA SER A 364 28.63 -9.29 -26.31
C SER A 364 29.25 -8.70 -27.55
N GLY A 365 30.29 -7.88 -27.37
CA GLY A 365 30.98 -7.14 -28.47
C GLY A 365 30.29 -5.83 -28.86
N TYR A 366 29.28 -5.40 -28.15
CA TYR A 366 28.68 -4.07 -28.23
C TYR A 366 29.45 -3.05 -27.38
N GLU A 367 29.16 -1.77 -27.53
CA GLU A 367 29.75 -0.73 -26.68
C GLU A 367 29.41 -0.97 -25.19
N PRO A 368 30.37 -0.81 -24.24
CA PRO A 368 30.13 -0.97 -22.83
C PRO A 368 29.01 -0.06 -22.33
N LEU A 369 28.14 -0.61 -21.49
CA LEU A 369 27.07 0.15 -20.87
C LEU A 369 27.59 1.06 -19.76
N VAL A 370 27.09 2.28 -19.69
CA VAL A 370 27.36 3.21 -18.58
C VAL A 370 26.35 2.96 -17.46
N ILE A 371 26.78 2.31 -16.41
CA ILE A 371 25.96 2.07 -15.22
C ILE A 371 26.19 3.21 -14.22
N VAL A 372 25.10 3.80 -13.72
CA VAL A 372 25.14 4.76 -12.61
C VAL A 372 24.89 4.02 -11.31
N GLU A 373 25.98 3.75 -10.59
CA GLU A 373 25.98 2.95 -9.38
C GLU A 373 25.99 3.85 -8.15
N PRO A 374 25.03 3.70 -7.18
CA PRO A 374 25.08 4.44 -5.93
C PRO A 374 26.34 4.16 -5.13
N THR A 375 26.94 5.20 -4.57
CA THR A 375 28.07 5.05 -3.66
C THR A 375 27.63 4.49 -2.31
N PHE A 376 28.53 3.87 -1.54
CA PHE A 376 28.21 3.40 -0.20
C PHE A 376 27.70 4.51 0.73
N ARG A 377 28.21 5.74 0.56
CA ARG A 377 27.76 6.90 1.34
C ARG A 377 26.32 7.28 0.99
N GLU A 378 25.95 7.30 -0.28
CA GLU A 378 24.57 7.54 -0.73
C GLU A 378 23.65 6.44 -0.23
N ASN A 379 24.08 5.19 -0.28
CA ASN A 379 23.34 4.05 0.26
C ASN A 379 23.09 4.18 1.78
N LEU A 380 24.10 4.64 2.57
CA LEU A 380 23.89 4.95 3.98
C LEU A 380 23.02 6.18 4.18
N ASN A 381 23.19 7.22 3.34
CA ASN A 381 22.33 8.40 3.41
C ASN A 381 20.86 8.02 3.20
N TYR A 382 20.57 7.19 2.20
CA TYR A 382 19.23 6.64 1.98
C TYR A 382 18.69 5.89 3.20
N PHE A 383 19.51 5.08 3.86
CA PHE A 383 19.12 4.40 5.09
C PHE A 383 18.72 5.37 6.20
N PHE A 384 19.50 6.43 6.42
CA PHE A 384 19.23 7.38 7.50
C PHE A 384 18.11 8.36 7.15
N THR A 385 18.05 8.90 5.91
CA THR A 385 17.06 9.90 5.52
C THR A 385 15.71 9.29 5.21
N TYR A 386 15.67 8.24 4.39
CA TYR A 386 14.43 7.62 3.99
C TYR A 386 14.02 6.52 4.99
N GLN A 387 14.83 5.43 5.11
CA GLN A 387 14.36 4.26 5.83
C GLN A 387 14.20 4.51 7.32
N LEU A 388 15.14 5.22 7.97
CA LEU A 388 15.08 5.47 9.40
C LEU A 388 14.29 6.74 9.73
N ASN A 389 14.55 7.86 9.05
CA ASN A 389 13.90 9.12 9.37
C ASN A 389 12.47 9.16 8.84
N HIS A 390 12.28 9.00 7.52
CA HIS A 390 10.96 9.11 6.89
C HIS A 390 10.04 7.93 7.25
N MET A 391 10.54 6.67 7.18
CA MET A 391 9.72 5.47 7.39
C MET A 391 9.61 5.01 8.85
N TYR A 392 10.28 5.67 9.81
CA TYR A 392 10.14 5.34 11.23
C TYR A 392 10.02 6.56 12.13
N TRP A 393 11.03 7.48 12.16
CA TRP A 393 10.97 8.62 13.07
C TRP A 393 9.83 9.57 12.74
N ARG A 394 9.50 9.78 11.46
CA ARG A 394 8.33 10.55 11.05
C ARG A 394 7.04 9.96 11.64
N TYR A 395 6.84 8.64 11.53
CA TYR A 395 5.71 7.93 12.11
C TYR A 395 5.67 7.99 13.64
N PHE A 396 6.84 7.83 14.26
CA PHE A 396 6.97 7.96 15.71
C PHE A 396 6.59 9.37 16.18
N LEU A 397 7.12 10.39 15.52
CA LEU A 397 6.87 11.78 15.90
C LEU A 397 5.42 12.20 15.61
N TRP A 398 4.81 11.78 14.52
CA TRP A 398 3.42 12.13 14.30
C TRP A 398 2.46 11.54 15.36
N ASN A 399 2.80 10.38 15.95
CA ASN A 399 2.03 9.82 17.07
C ASN A 399 2.21 10.57 18.40
N PHE A 400 3.35 11.22 18.61
CA PHE A 400 3.72 11.78 19.93
C PHE A 400 4.04 13.29 19.92
N VAL A 401 4.14 13.91 18.75
CA VAL A 401 4.38 15.36 18.58
C VAL A 401 3.24 16.01 17.81
N GLY A 402 2.76 15.36 16.74
CA GLY A 402 1.64 15.75 15.90
C GLY A 402 1.90 15.49 14.42
N ARG A 403 0.86 15.56 13.59
CA ARG A 403 0.86 15.22 12.16
C ARG A 403 0.55 16.45 11.31
N GLN A 404 1.24 16.62 10.18
CA GLN A 404 1.09 17.76 9.29
C GLN A 404 -0.17 17.68 8.42
N SER A 405 -0.44 16.53 7.82
CA SER A 405 -1.61 16.28 6.97
C SER A 405 -1.85 14.78 6.77
N ASP A 406 -2.98 14.42 6.17
CA ASP A 406 -3.31 13.05 5.75
C ASP A 406 -2.75 12.67 4.38
N ILE A 407 -2.07 13.60 3.68
CA ILE A 407 -1.47 13.35 2.37
C ILE A 407 -0.20 12.53 2.53
N GLN A 408 -0.10 11.45 1.76
CA GLN A 408 1.14 10.70 1.67
C GLN A 408 2.13 11.43 0.77
N PRO A 409 3.31 11.82 1.27
CA PRO A 409 4.30 12.51 0.45
C PRO A 409 4.94 11.55 -0.55
N THR A 410 5.17 12.04 -1.75
CA THR A 410 6.02 11.42 -2.77
C THR A 410 7.38 12.09 -2.73
N ASP A 411 8.46 11.30 -2.84
CA ASP A 411 9.83 11.79 -2.77
C ASP A 411 10.14 12.59 -1.48
N ALA A 412 11.16 13.43 -1.46
CA ALA A 412 11.59 14.18 -0.27
C ALA A 412 10.83 15.51 -0.09
N ILE A 413 9.51 15.51 -0.26
CA ILE A 413 8.66 16.70 -0.14
C ILE A 413 8.43 17.07 1.33
N ILE A 414 8.50 18.38 1.64
CA ILE A 414 8.32 18.91 2.99
C ILE A 414 6.91 19.47 3.25
N THR A 415 6.10 19.62 2.22
CA THR A 415 4.79 20.29 2.29
C THR A 415 3.68 19.41 2.84
N ASP A 416 3.85 18.07 2.79
CA ASP A 416 2.80 17.13 3.13
C ASP A 416 3.29 15.94 3.95
N GLY A 417 2.39 15.39 4.78
CA GLY A 417 2.53 14.11 5.46
C GLY A 417 3.67 13.98 6.45
N ASN A 418 4.26 15.06 6.90
CA ASN A 418 5.33 15.05 7.90
C ASN A 418 4.77 15.09 9.33
N TRP A 419 5.65 15.13 10.34
CA TRP A 419 5.26 15.45 11.70
C TRP A 419 5.17 16.98 11.90
N LEU A 420 4.37 17.40 12.87
CA LEU A 420 4.11 18.82 13.16
C LEU A 420 3.97 19.02 14.66
N SER A 421 4.70 20.00 15.22
CA SER A 421 4.66 20.21 16.67
C SER A 421 3.55 21.15 17.14
N GLY A 422 3.11 22.08 16.29
CA GLY A 422 2.28 23.23 16.65
C GLY A 422 3.06 24.38 17.28
N ILE A 423 4.39 24.28 17.37
CA ILE A 423 5.26 25.33 17.84
C ILE A 423 5.93 25.97 16.62
N LYS A 424 5.41 27.13 16.20
CA LYS A 424 5.72 27.79 14.93
C LYS A 424 7.22 27.81 14.61
N TRP A 425 8.07 28.34 15.49
CA TRP A 425 9.50 28.44 15.22
C TRP A 425 10.23 27.10 15.06
N ILE A 426 9.71 26.01 15.63
CA ILE A 426 10.24 24.66 15.40
C ILE A 426 9.80 24.16 14.04
N ASP A 427 8.52 24.30 13.73
CA ASP A 427 7.93 23.77 12.51
C ASP A 427 8.49 24.51 11.27
N GLU A 428 8.71 25.82 11.36
CA GLU A 428 9.33 26.62 10.28
C GLU A 428 10.77 26.19 9.94
N LEU A 429 11.50 25.60 10.90
CA LEU A 429 12.88 25.15 10.65
C LEU A 429 12.97 24.05 9.57
N TYR A 430 11.93 23.24 9.40
CA TYR A 430 12.00 22.09 8.49
C TYR A 430 10.80 21.95 7.56
N LEU A 431 9.64 22.54 7.88
CA LEU A 431 8.43 22.50 7.03
C LEU A 431 8.23 23.76 6.19
N GLY A 432 9.02 24.82 6.43
CA GLY A 432 8.79 26.09 5.80
C GLY A 432 7.78 26.97 6.56
N PRO A 433 7.35 28.11 5.97
CA PRO A 433 6.45 29.08 6.61
C PRO A 433 5.18 28.41 7.16
N GLN A 434 4.76 28.85 8.34
CA GLN A 434 3.52 28.36 8.98
C GLN A 434 2.46 29.46 9.09
N ASP A 435 2.72 30.63 8.52
CA ASP A 435 1.74 31.69 8.34
C ASP A 435 1.08 31.57 6.95
N ASN A 436 -0.10 32.11 6.79
CA ASN A 436 -0.82 32.20 5.51
C ASN A 436 -1.02 30.84 4.82
N LEU A 437 -1.26 29.78 5.61
CA LEU A 437 -1.52 28.46 5.06
C LEU A 437 -2.78 28.48 4.15
N PRO A 438 -2.76 27.83 2.98
CA PRO A 438 -3.95 27.60 2.19
C PRO A 438 -5.06 26.93 3.01
N ASP A 439 -6.31 27.30 2.74
CA ASP A 439 -7.48 26.80 3.50
C ASP A 439 -7.54 25.27 3.54
N GLU A 440 -7.17 24.60 2.45
CA GLU A 440 -7.13 23.12 2.38
C GLU A 440 -6.07 22.51 3.31
N ILE A 441 -4.95 23.18 3.52
CA ILE A 441 -3.91 22.74 4.46
C ILE A 441 -4.32 23.07 5.89
N ALA A 442 -4.77 24.31 6.13
CA ALA A 442 -5.13 24.79 7.45
C ALA A 442 -6.30 24.00 8.07
N ASN A 443 -7.28 23.62 7.25
CA ASN A 443 -8.47 22.89 7.66
C ASN A 443 -8.39 21.37 7.43
N ASN A 444 -7.20 20.83 7.09
CA ASN A 444 -7.02 19.40 6.95
C ASN A 444 -7.23 18.70 8.30
N LYS A 445 -8.18 17.77 8.40
CA LYS A 445 -8.51 17.09 9.66
C LYS A 445 -7.34 16.23 10.19
N GLY A 446 -6.48 15.73 9.32
CA GLY A 446 -5.24 15.04 9.72
C GLY A 446 -4.12 15.97 10.20
N ARG A 447 -4.36 17.30 10.30
CA ARG A 447 -3.41 18.28 10.84
C ARG A 447 -3.55 18.37 12.35
N ASN A 448 -2.80 17.58 13.09
CA ASN A 448 -2.89 17.42 14.54
C ASN A 448 -1.62 17.94 15.23
N THR A 449 -1.75 18.63 16.37
CA THR A 449 -0.61 19.20 17.10
C THR A 449 -0.69 18.86 18.58
N TYR A 450 0.38 18.26 19.13
CA TYR A 450 0.39 17.87 20.56
C TYR A 450 1.47 18.60 21.36
N TYR A 451 2.13 19.62 20.80
CA TYR A 451 3.10 20.51 21.46
C TYR A 451 4.20 19.75 22.20
N PHE A 452 4.65 18.63 21.67
CA PHE A 452 5.60 17.67 22.31
C PHE A 452 5.12 17.08 23.65
N LEU A 453 3.92 17.33 24.13
CA LEU A 453 3.49 16.89 25.46
C LEU A 453 3.58 15.36 25.66
N PRO A 454 3.06 14.49 24.76
CA PRO A 454 3.22 13.05 24.88
C PRO A 454 4.70 12.62 24.83
N PHE A 455 5.46 13.22 23.90
CA PHE A 455 6.87 12.92 23.71
C PHE A 455 7.71 13.24 24.95
N LEU A 456 7.54 14.43 25.51
CA LEU A 456 8.28 14.87 26.70
C LEU A 456 7.93 14.05 27.94
N LEU A 457 6.63 13.73 28.14
CA LEU A 457 6.23 12.87 29.25
C LEU A 457 6.83 11.47 29.11
N GLY A 458 6.88 10.93 27.88
CA GLY A 458 7.53 9.67 27.56
C GLY A 458 9.03 9.67 27.85
N LEU A 459 9.74 10.75 27.44
CA LEU A 459 11.17 10.92 27.75
C LEU A 459 11.42 11.03 29.27
N ILE A 460 10.60 11.76 29.99
CA ILE A 460 10.68 11.87 31.45
C ILE A 460 10.53 10.48 32.08
N GLY A 461 9.54 9.69 31.62
CA GLY A 461 9.33 8.33 32.11
C GLY A 461 10.45 7.37 31.73
N LEU A 462 11.02 7.50 30.55
CA LEU A 462 12.18 6.73 30.10
C LEU A 462 13.40 6.97 31.02
N ILE A 463 13.72 8.24 31.26
CA ILE A 463 14.82 8.63 32.15
C ILE A 463 14.55 8.19 33.58
N TYR A 464 13.31 8.33 34.04
CA TYR A 464 12.88 7.89 35.38
C TYR A 464 13.07 6.37 35.55
N GLN A 465 12.60 5.57 34.60
CA GLN A 465 12.75 4.11 34.66
C GLN A 465 14.23 3.70 34.57
N LEU A 466 15.02 4.32 33.70
CA LEU A 466 16.45 4.05 33.56
C LEU A 466 17.19 4.21 34.91
N ASN A 467 16.87 5.28 35.64
CA ASN A 467 17.48 5.56 36.93
C ASN A 467 16.93 4.67 38.08
N ARG A 468 15.64 4.39 38.05
CA ARG A 468 14.97 3.65 39.14
C ARG A 468 14.99 2.13 38.96
N ASP A 469 14.86 1.66 37.72
CA ASP A 469 14.79 0.22 37.40
C ASP A 469 15.44 -0.14 36.05
N PRO A 470 16.76 -0.07 35.92
CA PRO A 470 17.47 -0.29 34.67
C PRO A 470 17.27 -1.68 34.08
N ARG A 471 16.91 -2.70 34.89
CA ARG A 471 16.58 -4.03 34.34
C ARG A 471 15.30 -4.03 33.52
N ASN A 472 14.24 -3.55 34.09
CA ASN A 472 12.96 -3.47 33.35
C ASN A 472 13.00 -2.39 32.26
N PHE A 473 13.80 -1.34 32.44
CA PHE A 473 14.08 -0.39 31.37
C PHE A 473 14.64 -1.09 30.11
N SER A 474 15.63 -1.96 30.28
CA SER A 474 16.21 -2.68 29.14
C SER A 474 15.22 -3.62 28.46
N ILE A 475 14.25 -4.17 29.18
CA ILE A 475 13.16 -4.99 28.60
C ILE A 475 12.27 -4.15 27.70
N VAL A 476 11.80 -2.99 28.19
CA VAL A 476 10.98 -2.07 27.42
C VAL A 476 11.75 -1.54 26.22
N MET A 477 13.05 -1.25 26.39
CA MET A 477 13.94 -0.83 25.31
C MET A 477 14.09 -1.92 24.24
N TRP A 478 14.19 -3.21 24.61
CA TRP A 478 14.19 -4.30 23.64
C TRP A 478 12.88 -4.35 22.84
N LEU A 479 11.73 -4.17 23.49
CA LEU A 479 10.46 -4.09 22.77
C LEU A 479 10.47 -2.90 21.80
N PHE A 480 10.90 -1.73 22.26
CA PHE A 480 10.94 -0.51 21.44
C PHE A 480 11.82 -0.69 20.20
N VAL A 481 13.05 -1.20 20.38
CA VAL A 481 14.03 -1.36 19.31
C VAL A 481 13.64 -2.49 18.35
N MET A 482 13.20 -3.64 18.85
CA MET A 482 12.88 -4.79 18.00
C MET A 482 11.61 -4.58 17.16
N MET A 483 10.60 -3.93 17.74
CA MET A 483 9.36 -3.63 17.04
C MET A 483 9.38 -2.27 16.32
N GLY A 484 10.52 -1.59 16.30
CA GLY A 484 10.76 -0.32 15.60
C GLY A 484 11.96 -0.42 14.67
N ILE A 485 13.13 0.01 15.16
CA ILE A 485 14.36 0.15 14.35
C ILE A 485 14.79 -1.16 13.69
N ALA A 486 14.68 -2.29 14.38
CA ALA A 486 15.01 -3.59 13.79
C ALA A 486 14.11 -3.96 12.60
N LEU A 487 12.82 -3.56 12.64
CA LEU A 487 11.91 -3.74 11.52
C LEU A 487 12.28 -2.88 10.31
N VAL A 488 12.76 -1.66 10.52
CA VAL A 488 13.27 -0.80 9.42
C VAL A 488 14.35 -1.53 8.64
N VAL A 489 15.33 -2.11 9.36
CA VAL A 489 16.40 -2.88 8.74
C VAL A 489 15.87 -4.12 8.00
N TYR A 490 14.92 -4.84 8.60
CA TYR A 490 14.35 -6.06 8.04
C TYR A 490 13.49 -5.81 6.79
N PHE A 491 12.64 -4.79 6.80
CA PHE A 491 11.77 -4.50 5.67
C PHE A 491 12.53 -4.01 4.45
N ASN A 492 13.65 -3.34 4.66
CA ASN A 492 14.45 -2.76 3.57
C ASN A 492 13.59 -2.05 2.53
N THR A 493 12.79 -1.09 3.01
CA THR A 493 11.73 -0.43 2.25
C THR A 493 12.31 0.35 1.08
N SER A 494 11.73 0.18 -0.10
CA SER A 494 12.01 0.97 -1.31
C SER A 494 11.21 2.28 -1.30
N PRO A 495 11.59 3.30 -2.07
CA PRO A 495 10.84 4.54 -2.16
C PRO A 495 9.47 4.34 -2.82
N ASN A 496 8.55 5.26 -2.58
CA ASN A 496 7.21 5.30 -3.19
C ASN A 496 6.35 4.07 -2.84
N GLU A 497 6.25 3.76 -1.54
CA GLU A 497 5.30 2.76 -1.05
C GLU A 497 3.86 3.20 -1.41
N PRO A 498 2.96 2.26 -1.76
CA PRO A 498 1.61 2.57 -2.21
C PRO A 498 0.71 3.18 -1.11
N ARG A 499 1.05 2.98 0.16
CA ARG A 499 0.41 3.59 1.33
C ARG A 499 1.39 3.72 2.49
N GLU A 500 1.03 4.54 3.48
CA GLU A 500 1.79 4.68 4.72
C GLU A 500 1.90 3.34 5.47
N ARG A 501 3.06 3.08 6.08
CA ARG A 501 3.41 1.81 6.73
C ARG A 501 3.57 1.92 8.24
N ASP A 502 3.01 2.94 8.86
CA ASP A 502 3.14 3.23 10.30
C ASP A 502 2.62 2.11 11.20
N TYR A 503 1.57 1.41 10.78
CA TYR A 503 0.94 0.31 11.51
C TYR A 503 1.89 -0.84 11.85
N VAL A 504 2.94 -1.05 11.07
CA VAL A 504 3.93 -2.12 11.37
C VAL A 504 4.76 -1.81 12.61
N TYR A 505 4.85 -0.54 13.00
CA TYR A 505 5.62 -0.07 14.15
C TYR A 505 4.77 0.13 15.42
N ALA A 506 3.49 -0.23 15.41
CA ALA A 506 2.58 -0.09 16.54
C ALA A 506 3.13 -0.70 17.85
N GLY A 507 3.88 -1.79 17.76
CA GLY A 507 4.54 -2.40 18.93
C GLY A 507 5.66 -1.55 19.55
N SER A 508 6.36 -0.72 18.77
CA SER A 508 7.32 0.25 19.28
C SER A 508 6.60 1.40 19.99
N PHE A 509 5.49 1.86 19.43
CA PHE A 509 4.66 2.91 20.05
C PHE A 509 4.00 2.41 21.35
N TYR A 510 3.59 1.15 21.41
CA TYR A 510 3.17 0.46 22.64
C TYR A 510 4.26 0.54 23.72
N ALA A 511 5.50 0.25 23.37
CA ALA A 511 6.61 0.32 24.32
C ALA A 511 6.87 1.75 24.81
N PHE A 512 6.77 2.75 23.94
CA PHE A 512 6.92 4.16 24.33
C PHE A 512 5.80 4.62 25.26
N CYS A 513 4.58 4.15 25.08
CA CYS A 513 3.46 4.47 25.96
C CYS A 513 3.62 3.88 27.38
N ILE A 514 4.42 2.84 27.57
CA ILE A 514 4.84 2.39 28.91
C ILE A 514 5.61 3.51 29.60
N TRP A 515 6.53 4.18 28.91
CA TRP A 515 7.28 5.30 29.48
C TRP A 515 6.41 6.54 29.70
N ILE A 516 5.45 6.84 28.81
CA ILE A 516 4.47 7.91 29.04
C ILE A 516 3.74 7.67 30.37
N GLY A 517 3.28 6.44 30.62
CA GLY A 517 2.69 6.08 31.90
C GLY A 517 3.66 6.29 33.06
N LEU A 518 4.87 5.75 32.98
CA LEU A 518 5.87 5.86 34.05
C LEU A 518 6.30 7.31 34.32
N GLY A 519 6.14 8.23 33.37
CA GLY A 519 6.32 9.67 33.56
C GLY A 519 5.45 10.26 34.66
N VAL A 520 4.27 9.69 34.90
CA VAL A 520 3.37 10.10 36.00
C VAL A 520 4.06 9.95 37.35
N LEU A 521 4.86 8.89 37.55
CA LEU A 521 5.60 8.70 38.80
C LEU A 521 6.68 9.77 38.98
N ALA A 522 7.36 10.15 37.90
CA ALA A 522 8.36 11.23 37.94
C ALA A 522 7.70 12.57 38.30
N VAL A 523 6.54 12.87 37.71
CA VAL A 523 5.77 14.09 38.02
C VAL A 523 5.27 14.05 39.45
N CYS A 524 4.83 12.89 39.96
CA CYS A 524 4.45 12.69 41.36
C CYS A 524 5.62 12.99 42.32
N ASP A 525 6.82 12.42 42.05
CA ASP A 525 8.03 12.70 42.82
C ASP A 525 8.41 14.19 42.79
N LEU A 526 8.26 14.85 41.65
CA LEU A 526 8.48 16.29 41.49
C LEU A 526 7.51 17.12 42.34
N ILE A 527 6.22 16.80 42.33
CA ILE A 527 5.20 17.47 43.17
C ILE A 527 5.52 17.30 44.64
N VAL A 528 5.86 16.08 45.08
CA VAL A 528 6.27 15.82 46.47
C VAL A 528 7.51 16.62 46.86
N TRP A 529 8.50 16.71 45.96
CA TRP A 529 9.72 17.49 46.17
C TRP A 529 9.42 19.00 46.31
N ALA A 530 8.59 19.54 45.42
CA ALA A 530 8.25 20.98 45.40
C ALA A 530 7.37 21.38 46.58
N THR A 531 6.35 20.56 46.90
CA THR A 531 5.39 20.89 48.00
C THR A 531 5.85 20.45 49.37
N ARG A 532 6.87 19.55 49.44
CA ARG A 532 7.32 18.89 50.66
C ARG A 532 6.20 18.09 51.36
N ARG A 533 5.07 17.84 50.70
CA ARG A 533 3.90 17.11 51.24
C ARG A 533 3.85 15.69 50.68
N LYS A 534 3.96 14.70 51.57
CA LYS A 534 3.70 13.29 51.22
C LYS A 534 2.24 12.98 51.52
N GLY A 535 1.55 12.30 50.62
CA GLY A 535 0.15 11.89 50.83
C GLY A 535 -0.58 11.66 49.52
N LEU A 536 -1.90 11.51 49.62
CA LEU A 536 -2.76 11.13 48.48
C LEU A 536 -2.90 12.24 47.41
N MET A 537 -2.70 13.49 47.78
CA MET A 537 -2.90 14.64 46.86
C MET A 537 -1.83 14.69 45.73
N ALA A 538 -0.61 14.31 46.03
CA ALA A 538 0.45 14.37 45.01
C ALA A 538 0.22 13.37 43.83
N PRO A 539 -0.11 12.08 44.05
CA PRO A 539 -0.42 11.19 42.96
C PRO A 539 -1.71 11.53 42.22
N ILE A 540 -2.73 12.06 42.91
CA ILE A 540 -3.96 12.56 42.27
C ILE A 540 -3.60 13.73 41.33
N ALA A 541 -2.88 14.73 41.83
CA ALA A 541 -2.48 15.91 41.04
C ALA A 541 -1.61 15.51 39.84
N ALA A 542 -0.62 14.63 40.06
CA ALA A 542 0.22 14.12 38.99
C ALA A 542 -0.60 13.41 37.89
N THR A 543 -1.55 12.55 38.30
CA THR A 543 -2.43 11.86 37.34
C THR A 543 -3.30 12.86 36.56
N VAL A 544 -3.92 13.84 37.24
CA VAL A 544 -4.77 14.84 36.58
C VAL A 544 -3.96 15.68 35.59
N VAL A 545 -2.77 16.14 35.98
CA VAL A 545 -1.89 16.91 35.09
C VAL A 545 -1.46 16.08 33.88
N CYS A 546 -1.02 14.83 34.09
CA CYS A 546 -0.57 13.97 33.01
C CYS A 546 -1.74 13.45 32.15
N MET A 547 -3.01 13.51 32.62
CA MET A 547 -4.19 13.16 31.83
C MET A 547 -4.44 14.14 30.66
N VAL A 548 -3.80 15.31 30.68
CA VAL A 548 -3.77 16.24 29.52
C VAL A 548 -3.20 15.55 28.29
N VAL A 549 -2.24 14.63 28.44
CA VAL A 549 -1.63 13.91 27.32
C VAL A 549 -2.62 13.04 26.56
N PRO A 550 -3.28 12.05 27.14
CA PRO A 550 -4.34 11.32 26.43
C PRO A 550 -5.52 12.22 26.04
N GLY A 551 -5.76 13.30 26.79
CA GLY A 551 -6.84 14.24 26.48
C GLY A 551 -6.58 15.02 25.19
N ILE A 552 -5.38 15.55 24.97
CA ILE A 552 -5.03 16.23 23.72
C ILE A 552 -5.00 15.29 22.52
N LEU A 553 -4.46 14.06 22.71
CA LEU A 553 -4.47 13.03 21.67
C LEU A 553 -5.92 12.70 21.26
N ALA A 554 -6.81 12.48 22.20
CA ALA A 554 -8.21 12.21 21.92
C ALA A 554 -8.90 13.36 21.21
N ALA A 555 -8.66 14.60 21.66
CA ALA A 555 -9.34 15.78 21.13
C ALA A 555 -8.89 16.13 19.71
N GLN A 556 -7.60 15.97 19.42
CA GLN A 556 -7.04 16.30 18.10
C GLN A 556 -7.32 15.19 17.05
N ASN A 557 -7.30 13.92 17.46
CA ASN A 557 -7.44 12.79 16.54
C ASN A 557 -8.89 12.31 16.39
N TRP A 558 -9.87 12.96 17.00
CA TRP A 558 -11.25 12.45 16.96
C TRP A 558 -11.87 12.55 15.58
N ASP A 559 -11.73 13.68 14.94
CA ASP A 559 -12.45 14.03 13.72
C ASP A 559 -11.86 13.37 12.47
N ASP A 560 -10.57 13.01 12.47
CA ASP A 560 -9.93 12.25 11.40
C ASP A 560 -10.00 10.72 11.58
N HIS A 561 -10.42 10.25 12.77
CA HIS A 561 -10.62 8.82 13.05
C HIS A 561 -12.10 8.42 13.13
N ASP A 562 -13.03 9.37 13.08
CA ASP A 562 -14.47 9.07 13.08
C ASP A 562 -14.90 8.49 11.73
N ARG A 563 -15.26 7.22 11.72
CA ARG A 563 -15.74 6.46 10.54
C ARG A 563 -17.25 6.30 10.49
N SER A 564 -17.99 6.89 11.44
CA SER A 564 -19.40 6.60 11.65
C SER A 564 -20.32 6.99 10.48
N HIS A 565 -19.93 7.97 9.67
CA HIS A 565 -20.69 8.46 8.52
C HIS A 565 -20.13 8.03 7.16
N ARG A 566 -18.97 7.39 7.13
CA ARG A 566 -18.20 7.12 5.92
C ARG A 566 -18.58 5.76 5.30
N THR A 567 -19.15 5.76 4.09
CA THR A 567 -19.52 4.54 3.34
C THR A 567 -18.85 4.44 1.98
N MET A 568 -17.90 5.34 1.64
CA MET A 568 -17.36 5.48 0.30
C MET A 568 -16.78 4.19 -0.28
N ALA A 569 -16.02 3.41 0.49
CA ALA A 569 -15.43 2.16 -0.02
C ALA A 569 -16.50 1.14 -0.45
N ARG A 570 -17.58 0.99 0.34
CA ARG A 570 -18.73 0.15 -0.01
C ARG A 570 -19.46 0.69 -1.23
N ASP A 571 -19.71 2.00 -1.26
CA ASP A 571 -20.50 2.66 -2.30
C ASP A 571 -19.79 2.65 -3.65
N ILE A 572 -18.46 2.76 -3.68
CA ILE A 572 -17.68 2.61 -4.92
C ILE A 572 -17.81 1.20 -5.49
N GLY A 573 -17.68 0.16 -4.66
CA GLY A 573 -17.93 -1.21 -5.11
C GLY A 573 -19.33 -1.39 -5.68
N TRP A 574 -20.33 -0.80 -5.01
CA TRP A 574 -21.70 -0.73 -5.52
C TRP A 574 -21.75 -0.05 -6.89
N ASN A 575 -21.17 1.14 -7.06
CA ASN A 575 -21.22 1.92 -8.29
C ASN A 575 -20.54 1.18 -9.45
N TYR A 576 -19.38 0.56 -9.22
CA TYR A 576 -18.75 -0.29 -10.23
C TYR A 576 -19.66 -1.43 -10.69
N LEU A 577 -20.26 -2.17 -9.75
CA LEU A 577 -21.14 -3.29 -10.10
C LEU A 577 -22.45 -2.85 -10.77
N GLN A 578 -22.97 -1.68 -10.43
CA GLN A 578 -24.17 -1.13 -11.08
C GLN A 578 -23.89 -0.48 -12.44
N SER A 579 -22.65 -0.07 -12.71
CA SER A 579 -22.27 0.51 -14.00
C SER A 579 -22.14 -0.52 -15.13
N VAL A 580 -22.12 -1.82 -14.81
CA VAL A 580 -21.92 -2.86 -15.79
C VAL A 580 -23.22 -3.57 -16.18
N LEU A 581 -23.27 -4.06 -17.43
CA LEU A 581 -24.42 -4.78 -17.96
C LEU A 581 -24.62 -6.15 -17.25
N PRO A 582 -25.81 -6.77 -17.37
CA PRO A 582 -26.04 -8.11 -16.82
C PRO A 582 -25.05 -9.15 -17.36
N ASN A 583 -24.64 -10.10 -16.49
CA ASN A 583 -23.68 -11.16 -16.79
C ASN A 583 -22.30 -10.66 -17.28
N ALA A 584 -21.93 -9.42 -17.01
CA ALA A 584 -20.69 -8.83 -17.47
C ALA A 584 -19.44 -9.48 -16.84
N ILE A 585 -18.33 -9.28 -17.52
CA ILE A 585 -16.98 -9.44 -16.97
C ILE A 585 -16.46 -8.04 -16.67
N ILE A 586 -16.17 -7.74 -15.40
CA ILE A 586 -15.53 -6.48 -15.01
C ILE A 586 -14.05 -6.73 -14.73
N ILE A 587 -13.21 -6.03 -15.49
CA ILE A 587 -11.76 -6.13 -15.45
C ILE A 587 -11.21 -4.93 -14.69
N ASN A 588 -10.50 -5.19 -13.62
CA ASN A 588 -9.93 -4.18 -12.74
C ASN A 588 -8.43 -4.42 -12.48
N TYR A 589 -7.81 -3.54 -11.70
CA TYR A 589 -6.40 -3.63 -11.35
C TYR A 589 -6.16 -3.24 -9.89
N GLY A 590 -5.44 -4.10 -9.18
CA GLY A 590 -5.03 -3.86 -7.80
C GLY A 590 -6.14 -4.03 -6.77
N ASP A 591 -5.75 -3.94 -5.51
CA ASP A 591 -6.60 -4.24 -4.35
C ASP A 591 -7.71 -3.20 -4.16
N ASN A 592 -7.40 -1.92 -4.37
CA ASN A 592 -8.33 -0.82 -4.12
C ASN A 592 -9.60 -0.88 -4.98
N ASP A 593 -9.46 -1.34 -6.22
CA ASP A 593 -10.61 -1.56 -7.11
C ASP A 593 -11.33 -2.88 -6.82
N THR A 594 -10.59 -3.91 -6.38
CA THR A 594 -11.09 -5.30 -6.31
C THR A 594 -11.82 -5.58 -5.00
N PHE A 595 -11.26 -5.21 -3.86
CA PHE A 595 -11.83 -5.58 -2.55
C PHE A 595 -13.21 -4.93 -2.29
N PRO A 596 -13.49 -3.69 -2.69
CA PRO A 596 -14.84 -3.15 -2.62
C PRO A 596 -15.86 -3.93 -3.46
N LEU A 597 -15.46 -4.45 -4.62
CA LEU A 597 -16.31 -5.28 -5.47
C LEU A 597 -16.61 -6.63 -4.80
N TRP A 598 -15.59 -7.32 -4.31
CA TRP A 598 -15.74 -8.58 -3.60
C TRP A 598 -16.59 -8.42 -2.33
N PHE A 599 -16.37 -7.34 -1.55
CA PHE A 599 -17.20 -7.05 -0.38
C PHE A 599 -18.68 -6.95 -0.76
N ASN A 600 -19.01 -6.18 -1.79
CA ASN A 600 -20.39 -6.01 -2.24
C ASN A 600 -21.01 -7.33 -2.74
N GLN A 601 -20.23 -8.19 -3.43
CA GLN A 601 -20.74 -9.48 -3.89
C GLN A 601 -20.89 -10.50 -2.77
N GLU A 602 -19.87 -10.68 -1.92
CA GLU A 602 -19.82 -11.77 -0.95
C GLU A 602 -20.54 -11.43 0.35
N VAL A 603 -20.61 -10.14 0.73
CA VAL A 603 -21.25 -9.71 1.98
C VAL A 603 -22.66 -9.15 1.72
N ASP A 604 -22.81 -8.29 0.70
CA ASP A 604 -24.07 -7.59 0.42
C ASP A 604 -24.92 -8.32 -0.64
N GLY A 605 -24.40 -9.35 -1.32
CA GLY A 605 -25.10 -10.10 -2.36
C GLY A 605 -25.40 -9.29 -3.62
N VAL A 606 -24.59 -8.25 -3.91
CA VAL A 606 -24.80 -7.31 -5.01
C VAL A 606 -24.24 -7.89 -6.31
N ARG A 607 -25.08 -8.02 -7.34
CA ARG A 607 -24.70 -8.44 -8.70
C ARG A 607 -23.84 -9.73 -8.72
N PRO A 608 -24.32 -10.84 -8.18
CA PRO A 608 -23.62 -12.13 -8.20
C PRO A 608 -23.48 -12.70 -9.62
N ASP A 609 -24.17 -12.12 -10.60
CA ASP A 609 -24.08 -12.43 -12.04
C ASP A 609 -22.81 -11.87 -12.70
N VAL A 610 -22.12 -10.91 -12.08
CA VAL A 610 -20.93 -10.25 -12.64
C VAL A 610 -19.65 -10.99 -12.24
N ARG A 611 -18.80 -11.32 -13.23
CA ARG A 611 -17.49 -11.91 -12.98
C ARG A 611 -16.42 -10.84 -12.82
N ILE A 612 -15.82 -10.76 -11.64
CA ILE A 612 -14.71 -9.85 -11.36
C ILE A 612 -13.40 -10.52 -11.78
N MET A 613 -12.55 -9.76 -12.49
CA MET A 613 -11.23 -10.20 -12.93
C MET A 613 -10.18 -9.12 -12.64
N ASN A 614 -9.26 -9.42 -11.71
CA ASN A 614 -8.14 -8.53 -11.38
C ASN A 614 -6.92 -8.88 -12.22
N THR A 615 -6.48 -7.97 -13.08
CA THR A 615 -5.33 -8.21 -13.98
C THR A 615 -4.00 -8.28 -13.24
N SER A 616 -3.86 -7.68 -12.04
CA SER A 616 -2.63 -7.84 -11.25
C SER A 616 -2.41 -9.26 -10.72
N TYR A 617 -3.46 -10.08 -10.63
CA TYR A 617 -3.36 -11.50 -10.25
C TYR A 617 -3.37 -12.44 -11.45
N LEU A 618 -3.70 -11.95 -12.65
CA LEU A 618 -3.89 -12.79 -13.85
C LEU A 618 -2.59 -13.43 -14.36
N GLY A 619 -1.44 -12.99 -13.86
CA GLY A 619 -0.15 -13.66 -14.08
C GLY A 619 0.04 -14.94 -13.26
N ALA A 620 -0.82 -15.17 -12.25
CA ALA A 620 -0.72 -16.34 -11.36
C ALA A 620 -1.65 -17.49 -11.83
N GLU A 621 -1.12 -18.69 -11.90
CA GLU A 621 -1.85 -19.88 -12.36
C GLU A 621 -3.08 -20.20 -11.49
N TRP A 622 -2.98 -20.05 -10.17
CA TRP A 622 -4.10 -20.31 -9.26
C TRP A 622 -5.30 -19.40 -9.56
N TYR A 623 -5.06 -18.17 -9.98
CA TYR A 623 -6.11 -17.21 -10.28
C TYR A 623 -6.75 -17.49 -11.65
N ILE A 624 -5.95 -17.87 -12.64
CA ILE A 624 -6.46 -18.33 -13.94
C ILE A 624 -7.36 -19.54 -13.75
N ASP A 625 -6.94 -20.52 -12.95
CA ASP A 625 -7.73 -21.72 -12.64
C ASP A 625 -9.05 -21.34 -11.94
N GLU A 626 -9.02 -20.43 -10.97
CA GLU A 626 -10.22 -19.91 -10.30
C GLU A 626 -11.17 -19.23 -11.29
N LEU A 627 -10.64 -18.40 -12.19
CA LEU A 627 -11.46 -17.67 -13.17
C LEU A 627 -12.12 -18.58 -14.22
N LYS A 628 -11.58 -19.76 -14.50
CA LYS A 628 -12.21 -20.76 -15.39
C LYS A 628 -13.45 -21.39 -14.78
N THR A 629 -13.62 -21.32 -13.47
CA THR A 629 -14.76 -21.92 -12.77
C THR A 629 -15.88 -20.89 -12.56
N LYS A 630 -17.09 -21.42 -12.38
CA LYS A 630 -18.24 -20.59 -11.96
C LYS A 630 -17.99 -20.03 -10.56
N ALA A 631 -18.30 -18.71 -10.35
CA ALA A 631 -18.34 -18.10 -9.03
C ALA A 631 -19.68 -17.40 -8.84
N ASN A 632 -20.35 -17.66 -7.73
CA ASN A 632 -21.72 -17.21 -7.49
C ASN A 632 -22.65 -17.59 -8.67
N ASP A 633 -23.32 -16.63 -9.30
CA ASP A 633 -24.14 -16.87 -10.49
C ASP A 633 -23.38 -16.64 -11.80
N ALA A 634 -22.17 -16.04 -11.72
CA ALA A 634 -21.36 -15.72 -12.88
C ALA A 634 -20.66 -16.94 -13.46
N PRO A 635 -20.81 -17.24 -14.76
CA PRO A 635 -20.05 -18.30 -15.41
C PRO A 635 -18.54 -17.98 -15.43
N GLY A 636 -17.72 -19.02 -15.59
CA GLY A 636 -16.28 -18.86 -15.75
C GLY A 636 -15.91 -17.99 -16.94
N ILE A 637 -14.71 -17.44 -16.93
CA ILE A 637 -14.13 -16.71 -18.05
C ILE A 637 -13.81 -17.69 -19.18
N PRO A 638 -14.04 -17.33 -20.46
CA PRO A 638 -13.87 -18.24 -21.59
C PRO A 638 -12.39 -18.41 -21.99
N PHE A 639 -11.52 -18.73 -21.02
CA PHE A 639 -10.14 -19.10 -21.29
C PHE A 639 -10.05 -20.49 -21.89
N THR A 640 -9.30 -20.63 -22.96
CA THR A 640 -9.17 -21.89 -23.72
C THR A 640 -7.78 -22.50 -23.67
N LEU A 641 -6.77 -21.73 -23.30
CA LEU A 641 -5.41 -22.24 -23.15
C LEU A 641 -5.37 -23.33 -22.06
N PRO A 642 -4.70 -24.49 -22.33
CA PRO A 642 -4.53 -25.52 -21.34
C PRO A 642 -3.56 -25.07 -20.24
N ARG A 643 -3.65 -25.72 -19.09
CA ARG A 643 -2.83 -25.39 -17.91
C ARG A 643 -1.33 -25.42 -18.18
N SER A 644 -0.88 -26.29 -19.08
CA SER A 644 0.52 -26.37 -19.51
C SER A 644 1.05 -25.08 -20.18
N LYS A 645 0.18 -24.17 -20.61
CA LYS A 645 0.56 -22.91 -21.26
C LYS A 645 0.66 -21.73 -20.31
N TYR A 646 0.21 -21.84 -19.07
CA TYR A 646 0.29 -20.76 -18.09
C TYR A 646 0.85 -21.17 -16.72
N THR A 647 0.97 -22.47 -16.43
CA THR A 647 1.56 -22.92 -15.17
C THR A 647 3.07 -22.90 -15.23
N TYR A 648 3.67 -21.91 -14.57
CA TYR A 648 5.13 -21.69 -14.55
C TYR A 648 5.78 -21.57 -15.94
N THR A 649 5.01 -21.18 -16.94
CA THR A 649 5.46 -20.98 -18.32
C THR A 649 4.88 -19.68 -18.87
N ASN A 650 5.47 -19.17 -19.95
CA ASN A 650 4.98 -18.00 -20.68
C ASN A 650 4.75 -16.75 -19.80
N ASP A 651 5.61 -16.54 -18.79
CA ASP A 651 5.56 -15.32 -17.99
C ASP A 651 5.79 -14.08 -18.85
N MET A 652 6.66 -14.23 -19.87
CA MET A 652 6.89 -13.27 -20.95
C MET A 652 6.85 -14.01 -22.29
N LEU A 653 6.04 -13.52 -23.22
CA LEU A 653 5.85 -14.09 -24.55
C LEU A 653 6.43 -13.11 -25.61
N PRO A 654 7.46 -13.48 -26.36
CA PRO A 654 7.97 -12.69 -27.46
C PRO A 654 6.96 -12.52 -28.60
N ILE A 655 7.05 -11.44 -29.34
CA ILE A 655 6.31 -11.19 -30.57
C ILE A 655 7.29 -11.26 -31.73
N GLU A 656 7.06 -12.21 -32.64
CA GLU A 656 7.84 -12.38 -33.86
C GLU A 656 6.92 -12.16 -35.06
N ASN A 657 7.13 -11.08 -35.78
CA ASN A 657 6.27 -10.74 -36.93
C ASN A 657 6.62 -11.58 -38.17
N ILE A 658 6.18 -12.85 -38.12
CA ILE A 658 6.40 -13.80 -39.24
C ILE A 658 5.28 -13.76 -40.28
N VAL A 659 4.17 -13.04 -39.98
CA VAL A 659 2.99 -12.89 -40.85
C VAL A 659 2.79 -11.42 -41.18
N ASP A 660 2.71 -11.05 -42.44
CA ASP A 660 2.54 -9.68 -42.90
C ASP A 660 1.08 -9.27 -43.15
N ARG A 661 0.14 -9.84 -42.40
CA ARG A 661 -1.26 -9.44 -42.38
C ARG A 661 -1.78 -9.44 -40.94
N PRO A 662 -2.84 -8.70 -40.64
CA PRO A 662 -3.54 -8.90 -39.37
C PRO A 662 -4.01 -10.36 -39.26
N LEU A 663 -3.66 -11.02 -38.15
CA LEU A 663 -4.02 -12.41 -37.89
C LEU A 663 -5.34 -12.43 -37.11
N GLU A 664 -6.24 -13.32 -37.43
CA GLU A 664 -7.40 -13.49 -36.56
C GLU A 664 -6.94 -13.87 -35.16
N LEU A 665 -7.45 -13.20 -34.14
CA LEU A 665 -6.97 -13.35 -32.77
C LEU A 665 -7.05 -14.82 -32.30
N LYS A 666 -8.08 -15.54 -32.75
CA LYS A 666 -8.24 -16.97 -32.47
C LYS A 666 -7.14 -17.83 -33.11
N GLU A 667 -6.71 -17.50 -34.34
CA GLU A 667 -5.59 -18.19 -35.00
C GLU A 667 -4.29 -18.01 -34.20
N ALA A 668 -4.08 -16.82 -33.61
CA ALA A 668 -2.89 -16.56 -32.79
C ALA A 668 -2.91 -17.36 -31.47
N ILE A 669 -4.06 -17.50 -30.83
CA ILE A 669 -4.20 -18.33 -29.62
C ILE A 669 -4.05 -19.82 -29.95
N ASP A 670 -4.62 -20.29 -31.07
CA ASP A 670 -4.43 -21.65 -31.54
C ASP A 670 -2.96 -21.95 -31.87
N PHE A 671 -2.21 -20.96 -32.37
CA PHE A 671 -0.76 -21.08 -32.60
C PHE A 671 0.02 -21.28 -31.28
N ILE A 672 -0.29 -20.53 -30.22
CA ILE A 672 0.31 -20.71 -28.89
C ILE A 672 -0.05 -22.11 -28.32
N ARG A 673 -1.30 -22.52 -28.51
CA ARG A 673 -1.80 -23.82 -28.04
C ARG A 673 -1.10 -25.00 -28.71
N ASN A 674 -0.64 -24.83 -29.95
CA ASN A 674 -0.03 -25.89 -30.73
C ASN A 674 1.33 -26.31 -30.13
N GLU A 675 1.53 -27.61 -29.94
CA GLU A 675 2.79 -28.19 -29.43
C GLU A 675 3.77 -28.60 -30.55
N ASP A 676 3.44 -28.39 -31.83
CA ASP A 676 4.37 -28.67 -32.92
C ASP A 676 5.66 -27.87 -32.74
N PRO A 677 6.83 -28.50 -32.75
CA PRO A 677 8.12 -27.85 -32.62
C PRO A 677 8.35 -26.69 -33.62
N ARG A 678 7.65 -26.68 -34.74
CA ARG A 678 7.71 -25.61 -35.76
C ARG A 678 7.00 -24.30 -35.31
N THR A 679 6.11 -24.41 -34.31
CA THR A 679 5.42 -23.23 -33.71
C THR A 679 6.16 -22.69 -32.49
N LYS A 680 7.41 -23.09 -32.27
CA LYS A 680 8.22 -22.66 -31.13
C LYS A 680 9.42 -21.86 -31.59
N LEU A 681 9.76 -20.82 -30.85
CA LEU A 681 11.01 -20.06 -31.01
C LEU A 681 12.13 -20.84 -30.31
N VAL A 682 13.24 -21.01 -31.02
CA VAL A 682 14.42 -21.66 -30.46
C VAL A 682 15.38 -20.59 -29.96
N LEU A 683 15.63 -20.58 -28.67
CA LEU A 683 16.58 -19.65 -28.06
C LEU A 683 18.03 -20.09 -28.27
N SER A 684 18.98 -19.21 -28.01
CA SER A 684 20.43 -19.48 -28.17
C SER A 684 20.95 -20.65 -27.36
N ASN A 685 20.28 -20.95 -26.23
CA ASN A 685 20.59 -22.10 -25.37
C ASN A 685 19.92 -23.43 -25.84
N GLY A 686 19.21 -23.40 -26.99
CA GLY A 686 18.49 -24.54 -27.55
C GLY A 686 17.12 -24.81 -26.92
N SER A 687 16.66 -24.04 -25.92
CA SER A 687 15.32 -24.19 -25.38
C SER A 687 14.26 -23.67 -26.37
N LYS A 688 13.07 -24.27 -26.29
CA LYS A 688 11.94 -23.90 -27.16
C LYS A 688 10.89 -23.21 -26.31
N ILE A 689 10.46 -22.03 -26.75
CA ILE A 689 9.44 -21.23 -26.08
C ILE A 689 8.30 -20.90 -27.05
N ASP A 690 7.12 -20.64 -26.49
CA ASP A 690 5.99 -20.09 -27.22
C ASP A 690 6.27 -18.64 -27.63
N TYR A 691 5.61 -18.16 -28.68
CA TYR A 691 5.67 -16.76 -29.12
C TYR A 691 4.40 -16.38 -29.88
N LEU A 692 4.13 -15.07 -30.00
CA LEU A 692 3.07 -14.55 -30.88
C LEU A 692 3.62 -14.34 -32.29
N PRO A 693 2.92 -14.86 -33.33
CA PRO A 693 3.39 -14.79 -34.70
C PRO A 693 3.16 -13.43 -35.40
N SER A 694 2.50 -12.49 -34.74
CA SER A 694 2.22 -11.14 -35.22
C SER A 694 2.00 -10.18 -34.04
N ASN A 695 2.18 -8.89 -34.25
CA ASN A 695 1.72 -7.82 -33.34
C ASN A 695 0.39 -7.19 -33.80
N ARG A 696 -0.14 -7.60 -34.98
CA ARG A 696 -1.41 -7.09 -35.54
C ARG A 696 -2.44 -8.20 -35.58
N PHE A 697 -3.59 -7.92 -35.02
CA PHE A 697 -4.68 -8.90 -34.91
C PHE A 697 -6.02 -8.34 -35.40
N ALA A 698 -6.88 -9.24 -35.85
CA ALA A 698 -8.26 -8.98 -36.21
C ALA A 698 -9.17 -9.69 -35.22
N LEU A 699 -10.08 -8.95 -34.60
CA LEU A 699 -11.15 -9.46 -33.74
C LEU A 699 -12.46 -9.31 -34.47
N PRO A 700 -13.06 -10.38 -35.00
CA PRO A 700 -14.37 -10.34 -35.68
C PRO A 700 -15.48 -9.91 -34.72
N VAL A 701 -16.44 -9.16 -35.26
CA VAL A 701 -17.60 -8.69 -34.50
C VAL A 701 -18.85 -9.49 -34.89
N ASN A 702 -19.43 -10.14 -33.90
CA ASN A 702 -20.73 -10.76 -34.01
C ASN A 702 -21.82 -9.72 -33.61
N LYS A 703 -22.33 -8.97 -34.60
CA LYS A 703 -23.27 -7.88 -34.38
C LYS A 703 -24.57 -8.33 -33.69
N ASP A 704 -25.07 -9.51 -34.04
CA ASP A 704 -26.29 -10.04 -33.45
C ASP A 704 -26.13 -10.41 -31.99
N ASN A 705 -24.97 -11.05 -31.63
CA ASN A 705 -24.65 -11.31 -30.24
C ASN A 705 -24.43 -10.03 -29.45
N ALA A 706 -23.73 -9.03 -30.02
CA ALA A 706 -23.48 -7.75 -29.36
C ALA A 706 -24.79 -6.99 -29.03
N ILE A 707 -25.77 -7.09 -29.87
CA ILE A 707 -27.10 -6.52 -29.63
C ILE A 707 -27.88 -7.36 -28.62
N ALA A 708 -27.91 -8.69 -28.80
CA ALA A 708 -28.63 -9.59 -27.91
C ALA A 708 -28.13 -9.54 -26.47
N SER A 709 -26.84 -9.31 -26.27
CA SER A 709 -26.22 -9.13 -24.95
C SER A 709 -26.33 -7.69 -24.38
N GLY A 710 -26.90 -6.75 -25.15
CA GLY A 710 -27.03 -5.35 -24.74
C GLY A 710 -25.74 -4.53 -24.82
N ILE A 711 -24.65 -5.08 -25.37
CA ILE A 711 -23.38 -4.36 -25.55
C ILE A 711 -23.61 -3.10 -26.42
N VAL A 712 -24.45 -3.22 -27.47
CA VAL A 712 -24.84 -2.15 -28.35
C VAL A 712 -26.36 -2.12 -28.46
N LYS A 713 -26.96 -0.95 -28.51
CA LYS A 713 -28.40 -0.77 -28.78
C LYS A 713 -28.70 -1.09 -30.26
N GLU A 714 -29.89 -1.62 -30.55
CA GLU A 714 -30.33 -1.86 -31.94
C GLU A 714 -30.26 -0.60 -32.80
N SER A 715 -30.54 0.58 -32.24
CA SER A 715 -30.43 1.87 -32.92
C SER A 715 -29.02 2.20 -33.44
N ASP A 716 -28.00 1.62 -32.84
CA ASP A 716 -26.59 1.88 -33.14
C ASP A 716 -25.97 0.77 -34.01
N ARG A 717 -26.80 -0.17 -34.54
CA ARG A 717 -26.34 -1.30 -35.37
C ARG A 717 -25.47 -0.86 -36.54
N ASP A 718 -25.84 0.22 -37.19
CA ASP A 718 -25.15 0.72 -38.38
C ASP A 718 -23.80 1.40 -38.07
N LEU A 719 -23.56 1.74 -36.82
CA LEU A 719 -22.29 2.29 -36.35
C LEU A 719 -21.25 1.20 -36.04
N MET A 720 -21.69 -0.06 -35.99
CA MET A 720 -20.81 -1.18 -35.63
C MET A 720 -19.88 -1.57 -36.77
N VAL A 721 -18.61 -1.69 -36.49
CA VAL A 721 -17.61 -2.27 -37.40
C VAL A 721 -17.78 -3.80 -37.50
N ASP A 722 -17.33 -4.38 -38.61
CA ASP A 722 -17.35 -5.84 -38.80
C ASP A 722 -16.15 -6.53 -38.14
N THR A 723 -15.09 -5.77 -37.93
CA THR A 723 -13.84 -6.27 -37.34
C THR A 723 -13.12 -5.15 -36.59
N ILE A 724 -12.64 -5.44 -35.38
CA ILE A 724 -11.72 -4.58 -34.63
C ILE A 724 -10.31 -5.00 -34.96
N TYR A 725 -9.48 -4.05 -35.37
CA TYR A 725 -8.06 -4.28 -35.58
C TYR A 725 -7.26 -3.82 -34.39
N LEU A 726 -6.43 -4.72 -33.84
CA LEU A 726 -5.56 -4.50 -32.70
C LEU A 726 -4.14 -4.44 -33.18
N GLU A 727 -3.36 -3.52 -32.63
CA GLU A 727 -1.91 -3.46 -32.85
C GLU A 727 -1.22 -3.32 -31.48
N LEU A 728 -0.33 -4.26 -31.17
CA LEU A 728 0.40 -4.25 -29.91
C LEU A 728 1.69 -3.44 -30.11
N PRO A 729 1.87 -2.29 -29.41
CA PRO A 729 3.02 -1.40 -29.61
C PRO A 729 4.26 -1.87 -28.85
N LYS A 730 4.53 -3.17 -28.81
CA LYS A 730 5.61 -3.75 -28.02
C LYS A 730 6.15 -5.05 -28.63
N ARG A 731 7.30 -5.50 -28.14
CA ARG A 731 8.00 -6.71 -28.61
C ARG A 731 7.72 -7.96 -27.77
N THR A 732 7.14 -7.78 -26.60
CA THR A 732 6.80 -8.85 -25.68
C THR A 732 5.49 -8.53 -25.00
N ILE A 733 4.71 -9.55 -24.68
CA ILE A 733 3.56 -9.45 -23.77
C ILE A 733 3.80 -10.31 -22.53
N ASP A 734 3.16 -9.94 -21.44
CA ASP A 734 3.16 -10.77 -20.23
C ASP A 734 2.03 -11.83 -20.26
N LYS A 735 2.06 -12.71 -19.28
CA LYS A 735 1.05 -13.77 -19.13
C LYS A 735 -0.37 -13.21 -18.97
N SER A 736 -0.52 -12.10 -18.26
CA SER A 736 -1.83 -11.45 -18.05
C SER A 736 -2.43 -10.99 -19.36
N GLU A 737 -1.61 -10.37 -20.22
CA GLU A 737 -2.02 -9.94 -21.55
C GLU A 737 -2.32 -11.12 -22.48
N MET A 738 -1.52 -12.21 -22.42
CA MET A 738 -1.81 -13.44 -23.15
C MET A 738 -3.18 -14.01 -22.79
N MET A 739 -3.52 -14.03 -21.51
CA MET A 739 -4.83 -14.51 -21.05
C MET A 739 -5.96 -13.56 -21.45
N LEU A 740 -5.73 -12.24 -21.42
CA LEU A 740 -6.72 -11.28 -21.95
C LEU A 740 -6.99 -11.49 -23.45
N LEU A 741 -5.94 -11.74 -24.24
CA LEU A 741 -6.09 -12.05 -25.67
C LEU A 741 -6.86 -13.36 -25.88
N ASP A 742 -6.60 -14.41 -25.06
CA ASP A 742 -7.35 -15.67 -25.10
C ASP A 742 -8.85 -15.45 -24.81
N MET A 743 -9.18 -14.65 -23.79
CA MET A 743 -10.57 -14.29 -23.49
C MET A 743 -11.21 -13.55 -24.66
N LEU A 744 -10.55 -12.53 -25.21
CA LEU A 744 -11.07 -11.73 -26.33
C LEU A 744 -11.27 -12.57 -27.60
N ALA A 745 -10.42 -13.58 -27.83
CA ALA A 745 -10.56 -14.50 -28.96
C ALA A 745 -11.81 -15.38 -28.87
N HIS A 746 -12.35 -15.60 -27.66
CA HIS A 746 -13.39 -16.63 -27.43
C HIS A 746 -14.70 -16.10 -26.79
N PHE A 747 -14.82 -14.81 -26.45
CA PHE A 747 -16.04 -14.30 -25.80
C PHE A 747 -17.24 -14.13 -26.78
N ASP A 748 -16.98 -14.09 -28.09
CA ASP A 748 -17.97 -14.05 -29.18
C ASP A 748 -19.10 -13.02 -29.00
N TRP A 749 -18.80 -11.90 -28.32
CA TRP A 749 -19.72 -10.81 -28.01
C TRP A 749 -20.98 -11.23 -27.22
N LYS A 750 -20.96 -12.41 -26.56
CA LYS A 750 -22.09 -12.93 -25.78
C LYS A 750 -22.15 -12.40 -24.36
N ARG A 751 -21.02 -11.93 -23.83
CA ARG A 751 -20.92 -11.35 -22.50
C ARG A 751 -20.29 -9.96 -22.60
N PRO A 752 -20.89 -8.94 -21.96
CA PRO A 752 -20.27 -7.62 -21.90
C PRO A 752 -18.94 -7.66 -21.16
N ILE A 753 -17.95 -6.92 -21.66
CA ILE A 753 -16.67 -6.73 -21.02
C ILE A 753 -16.54 -5.26 -20.63
N HIS A 754 -16.26 -4.99 -19.36
CA HIS A 754 -16.07 -3.66 -18.82
C HIS A 754 -14.70 -3.57 -18.15
N PHE A 755 -14.08 -2.40 -18.18
CA PHE A 755 -12.79 -2.11 -17.56
C PHE A 755 -12.95 -0.95 -16.57
N THR A 756 -12.28 -1.05 -15.41
CA THR A 756 -12.25 0.06 -14.45
C THR A 756 -11.15 1.07 -14.79
N GLN A 757 -10.11 0.63 -15.50
CA GLN A 757 -8.92 1.41 -15.84
C GLN A 757 -8.61 1.31 -17.33
N VAL A 758 -8.32 2.46 -17.97
CA VAL A 758 -8.07 2.53 -19.42
C VAL A 758 -6.66 2.09 -19.84
N TYR A 759 -5.66 2.18 -18.96
CA TYR A 759 -4.29 1.83 -19.30
C TYR A 759 -4.12 0.35 -19.71
N ILE A 760 -4.95 -0.55 -19.17
CA ILE A 760 -5.00 -1.97 -19.57
C ILE A 760 -5.33 -2.08 -21.07
N LEU A 761 -6.21 -1.23 -21.55
CA LEU A 761 -6.66 -1.19 -22.93
C LEU A 761 -5.68 -0.52 -23.88
N GLN A 762 -4.88 0.40 -23.38
CA GLN A 762 -3.84 1.06 -24.16
C GLN A 762 -2.81 0.06 -24.67
N SER A 763 -2.41 -0.87 -23.79
CA SER A 763 -1.46 -1.94 -24.16
C SER A 763 -2.03 -2.92 -25.20
N LEU A 764 -3.36 -3.02 -25.30
CA LEU A 764 -4.07 -3.88 -26.25
C LEU A 764 -4.58 -3.16 -27.51
N GLY A 765 -4.38 -1.85 -27.65
CA GLY A 765 -4.85 -1.08 -28.80
C GLY A 765 -6.36 -0.90 -28.88
N LEU A 766 -7.11 -0.97 -27.76
CA LEU A 766 -8.58 -0.95 -27.73
C LEU A 766 -9.21 0.39 -27.32
N LEU A 767 -8.43 1.43 -27.11
CA LEU A 767 -8.92 2.71 -26.56
C LEU A 767 -10.04 3.37 -27.40
N ASN A 768 -10.03 3.17 -28.72
CA ASN A 768 -11.03 3.76 -29.63
C ASN A 768 -12.32 2.94 -29.73
N TYR A 769 -12.50 1.87 -28.96
CA TYR A 769 -13.65 1.00 -28.98
C TYR A 769 -14.33 0.92 -27.63
N LEU A 770 -14.51 2.08 -26.98
CA LEU A 770 -15.02 2.15 -25.62
C LEU A 770 -16.29 3.00 -25.52
N GLN A 771 -17.16 2.63 -24.59
CA GLN A 771 -18.22 3.46 -24.05
C GLN A 771 -18.02 3.65 -22.55
N PHE A 772 -18.07 4.90 -22.11
CA PHE A 772 -17.96 5.25 -20.69
C PHE A 772 -19.33 5.18 -20.02
N ASP A 773 -19.49 4.31 -19.06
CA ASP A 773 -20.75 4.04 -18.34
C ASP A 773 -20.67 4.57 -16.87
N GLY A 774 -19.93 5.65 -16.63
CA GLY A 774 -19.79 6.33 -15.34
C GLY A 774 -18.59 5.84 -14.54
N TYR A 775 -18.60 4.62 -14.01
CA TYR A 775 -17.48 4.07 -13.28
C TYR A 775 -16.67 3.06 -14.08
N SER A 776 -17.19 2.57 -15.19
CA SER A 776 -16.54 1.59 -16.06
C SER A 776 -16.53 1.99 -17.52
N TYR A 777 -15.61 1.40 -18.29
CA TYR A 777 -15.50 1.52 -19.73
C TYR A 777 -15.92 0.19 -20.37
N ARG A 778 -17.01 0.20 -21.10
CA ARG A 778 -17.53 -0.97 -21.83
C ARG A 778 -16.85 -1.09 -23.18
N LEU A 779 -16.37 -2.30 -23.51
CA LEU A 779 -15.91 -2.63 -24.85
C LEU A 779 -17.08 -2.67 -25.81
N VAL A 780 -17.07 -1.81 -26.84
CA VAL A 780 -18.12 -1.73 -27.85
C VAL A 780 -17.49 -1.79 -29.25
N PRO A 781 -18.08 -2.49 -30.23
CA PRO A 781 -17.56 -2.57 -31.58
C PRO A 781 -17.94 -1.33 -32.41
N ILE A 782 -17.82 -0.14 -31.84
CA ILE A 782 -18.07 1.15 -32.47
C ILE A 782 -16.81 1.97 -32.37
N TYR A 783 -16.23 2.31 -33.51
CA TYR A 783 -15.03 3.13 -33.58
C TYR A 783 -15.34 4.57 -33.15
N THR A 784 -14.71 5.01 -32.07
CA THR A 784 -14.86 6.36 -31.55
C THR A 784 -13.49 6.92 -31.26
N PRO A 785 -12.94 7.78 -32.11
CA PRO A 785 -11.65 8.41 -31.85
C PRO A 785 -11.74 9.27 -30.57
N ASN A 786 -10.73 9.13 -29.72
CA ASN A 786 -10.68 9.87 -28.46
C ASN A 786 -10.45 11.36 -28.76
N ARG A 787 -11.22 12.23 -28.12
CA ARG A 787 -11.11 13.69 -28.29
C ARG A 787 -9.90 14.26 -27.55
N SER A 788 -9.55 13.62 -26.43
CA SER A 788 -8.33 13.93 -25.64
C SER A 788 -7.92 12.72 -24.81
N VAL A 789 -6.75 12.79 -24.17
CA VAL A 789 -6.30 11.77 -23.21
C VAL A 789 -7.20 11.66 -21.96
N HIS A 790 -8.01 12.67 -21.69
CA HIS A 790 -8.93 12.72 -20.54
C HIS A 790 -10.37 12.38 -20.92
N GLU A 791 -10.73 12.39 -22.21
CA GLU A 791 -12.08 12.10 -22.69
C GLU A 791 -12.10 10.82 -23.56
N ILE A 792 -11.85 9.68 -22.90
CA ILE A 792 -11.80 8.38 -23.57
C ILE A 792 -13.18 7.75 -23.64
N GLY A 793 -13.54 7.24 -24.84
CA GLY A 793 -14.79 6.52 -25.11
C GLY A 793 -16.00 7.42 -25.33
N ARG A 794 -16.98 6.88 -26.07
CA ARG A 794 -18.28 7.53 -26.26
C ARG A 794 -19.10 7.53 -24.97
N ILE A 795 -20.06 8.42 -24.87
CA ILE A 795 -21.06 8.45 -23.79
C ILE A 795 -22.46 8.30 -24.38
N ASP A 796 -23.28 7.52 -23.66
CA ASP A 796 -24.72 7.47 -23.88
C ASP A 796 -25.42 8.14 -22.69
N PRO A 797 -25.84 9.41 -22.80
CA PRO A 797 -26.42 10.11 -21.66
C PRO A 797 -27.74 9.50 -21.19
N ASP A 798 -28.50 8.82 -22.08
CA ASP A 798 -29.74 8.14 -21.68
C ASP A 798 -29.45 6.89 -20.80
N TYR A 799 -28.27 6.31 -20.93
CA TYR A 799 -27.83 5.20 -20.08
C TYR A 799 -27.20 5.69 -18.76
N ILE A 800 -26.32 6.69 -18.85
CA ILE A 800 -25.52 7.12 -17.67
C ILE A 800 -26.33 7.99 -16.69
N THR A 801 -27.26 8.80 -17.16
CA THR A 801 -27.99 9.75 -16.31
C THR A 801 -28.80 9.07 -15.20
N PRO A 802 -29.59 8.01 -15.45
CA PRO A 802 -30.28 7.28 -14.38
C PRO A 802 -29.31 6.66 -13.38
N LEU A 803 -28.14 6.21 -13.84
CA LEU A 803 -27.11 5.71 -12.94
C LEU A 803 -26.60 6.79 -11.99
N LEU A 804 -26.27 7.98 -12.52
CA LEU A 804 -25.78 9.12 -11.75
C LEU A 804 -26.82 9.68 -10.77
N THR A 805 -28.07 9.76 -11.19
CA THR A 805 -29.11 10.48 -10.43
C THR A 805 -29.88 9.60 -9.44
N GLU A 806 -30.02 8.29 -9.73
CA GLU A 806 -30.91 7.40 -8.98
C GLU A 806 -30.20 6.18 -8.39
N THR A 807 -29.15 5.68 -9.05
CA THR A 807 -28.56 4.37 -8.71
C THR A 807 -27.26 4.50 -7.90
N PHE A 808 -26.37 5.40 -8.32
CA PHE A 808 -25.05 5.55 -7.70
C PHE A 808 -25.13 6.17 -6.32
N ARG A 809 -24.19 5.78 -5.47
CA ARG A 809 -24.01 6.21 -4.09
C ARG A 809 -22.72 7.00 -3.97
N TYR A 810 -22.68 7.98 -3.11
CA TYR A 810 -21.58 8.95 -3.04
C TYR A 810 -20.94 9.03 -1.64
N GLY A 811 -20.95 7.95 -0.86
CA GLY A 811 -20.19 7.81 0.37
C GLY A 811 -20.57 8.75 1.50
N ASN A 812 -21.75 9.38 1.43
CA ASN A 812 -22.19 10.45 2.33
C ASN A 812 -21.27 11.68 2.29
N ILE A 813 -20.49 11.90 1.23
CA ILE A 813 -19.53 13.01 1.14
C ILE A 813 -20.22 14.39 1.24
N ALA A 814 -21.47 14.50 0.87
CA ALA A 814 -22.24 15.74 1.05
C ALA A 814 -22.47 16.12 2.51
N ASP A 815 -22.40 15.17 3.45
CA ASP A 815 -22.49 15.43 4.89
C ASP A 815 -21.15 15.96 5.42
N PRO A 816 -21.08 17.18 5.97
CA PRO A 816 -19.83 17.75 6.48
C PRO A 816 -19.20 16.99 7.65
N ARG A 817 -19.94 16.09 8.30
CA ARG A 817 -19.41 15.20 9.32
C ARG A 817 -18.59 14.05 8.75
N THR A 818 -18.80 13.71 7.48
CA THR A 818 -18.04 12.66 6.79
C THR A 818 -16.61 13.14 6.57
N TYR A 819 -15.65 12.34 7.01
CA TYR A 819 -14.26 12.57 6.70
C TYR A 819 -13.87 11.77 5.45
N ALA A 820 -13.61 12.50 4.36
CA ALA A 820 -13.00 11.96 3.15
C ALA A 820 -11.51 12.31 3.17
N ASP A 821 -10.69 11.40 3.68
CA ASP A 821 -9.23 11.57 3.68
C ASP A 821 -8.66 11.59 2.25
N TYR A 822 -7.41 12.00 2.11
CA TYR A 822 -6.73 12.07 0.81
C TYR A 822 -6.76 10.72 0.07
N PHE A 823 -6.58 9.61 0.79
CA PHE A 823 -6.61 8.28 0.20
C PHE A 823 -7.96 7.98 -0.47
N ILE A 824 -9.06 8.30 0.19
CA ILE A 824 -10.41 8.15 -0.38
C ILE A 824 -10.63 9.05 -1.59
N GLN A 825 -10.22 10.32 -1.49
CA GLN A 825 -10.39 11.25 -2.59
C GLN A 825 -9.63 10.82 -3.84
N TYR A 826 -8.41 10.34 -3.66
CA TYR A 826 -7.50 9.96 -4.75
C TYR A 826 -7.72 8.53 -5.24
N ASN A 827 -7.67 7.54 -4.35
CA ASN A 827 -7.66 6.12 -4.73
C ASN A 827 -9.05 5.52 -4.94
N LEU A 828 -10.08 6.03 -4.25
CA LEU A 828 -11.43 5.50 -4.35
C LEU A 828 -12.35 6.34 -5.26
N SER A 829 -11.76 7.08 -6.19
CA SER A 829 -12.45 7.68 -7.36
C SER A 829 -13.57 8.67 -7.08
N ALA A 830 -13.50 9.46 -6.00
CA ALA A 830 -14.41 10.60 -5.84
C ALA A 830 -14.28 11.60 -7.02
N SER A 831 -13.06 11.76 -7.54
CA SER A 831 -12.79 12.54 -8.75
C SER A 831 -13.47 11.95 -9.99
N LYS A 832 -13.51 10.62 -10.15
CA LYS A 832 -14.17 9.94 -11.27
C LYS A 832 -15.69 10.14 -11.26
N ALA A 833 -16.28 10.21 -10.06
CA ALA A 833 -17.70 10.54 -9.93
C ALA A 833 -18.01 11.93 -10.48
N ARG A 834 -17.18 12.95 -10.14
CA ARG A 834 -17.32 14.29 -10.73
C ARG A 834 -17.13 14.28 -12.24
N GLU A 835 -16.09 13.61 -12.75
CA GLU A 835 -15.87 13.45 -14.19
C GLU A 835 -17.13 12.91 -14.90
N SER A 836 -17.78 11.90 -14.31
CA SER A 836 -18.98 11.29 -14.88
C SER A 836 -20.13 12.28 -15.04
N PHE A 837 -20.37 13.14 -14.05
CA PHE A 837 -21.38 14.20 -14.14
C PHE A 837 -21.03 15.22 -15.22
N ALA A 838 -19.79 15.69 -15.26
CA ALA A 838 -19.35 16.70 -16.22
C ALA A 838 -19.44 16.19 -17.67
N ARG A 839 -18.98 14.95 -17.91
CA ARG A 839 -19.05 14.33 -19.24
C ARG A 839 -20.49 14.08 -19.71
N ALA A 840 -21.37 13.61 -18.81
CA ALA A 840 -22.79 13.46 -19.14
C ALA A 840 -23.45 14.80 -19.43
N ALA A 841 -23.15 15.85 -18.66
CA ALA A 841 -23.68 17.20 -18.90
C ALA A 841 -23.21 17.75 -20.25
N LYS A 842 -21.95 17.55 -20.63
CA LYS A 842 -21.40 17.98 -21.93
C LYS A 842 -22.16 17.34 -23.11
N GLU A 843 -22.52 16.06 -23.03
CA GLU A 843 -23.32 15.41 -24.07
C GLU A 843 -24.75 15.98 -24.16
N TYR A 844 -25.39 16.40 -23.06
CA TYR A 844 -26.67 17.10 -23.12
C TYR A 844 -26.55 18.48 -23.77
N VAL A 845 -25.44 19.21 -23.55
CA VAL A 845 -25.17 20.46 -24.27
C VAL A 845 -25.12 20.21 -25.79
N PHE A 846 -24.40 19.19 -26.25
CA PHE A 846 -24.34 18.83 -27.67
C PHE A 846 -25.69 18.42 -28.27
N ARG A 847 -26.61 17.89 -27.45
CA ARG A 847 -27.99 17.60 -27.84
C ARG A 847 -28.92 18.82 -27.79
N GLY A 848 -28.42 19.98 -27.33
CA GLY A 848 -29.21 21.21 -27.15
C GLY A 848 -30.05 21.25 -25.86
N ASP A 849 -29.86 20.33 -24.93
CA ASP A 849 -30.57 20.30 -23.64
C ASP A 849 -29.70 20.91 -22.50
N SER A 850 -29.54 22.21 -22.57
CA SER A 850 -28.81 22.99 -21.55
C SER A 850 -29.41 22.89 -20.14
N ILE A 851 -30.72 22.69 -20.01
CA ILE A 851 -31.40 22.61 -18.72
C ILE A 851 -30.96 21.34 -17.98
N GLN A 852 -30.98 20.20 -18.68
CA GLN A 852 -30.54 18.93 -18.09
C GLN A 852 -29.02 18.94 -17.81
N ALA A 853 -28.25 19.57 -18.69
CA ALA A 853 -26.79 19.73 -18.45
C ALA A 853 -26.51 20.49 -17.15
N ILE A 854 -27.15 21.66 -16.95
CA ILE A 854 -26.99 22.47 -15.73
C ILE A 854 -27.43 21.66 -14.49
N ARG A 855 -28.56 20.96 -14.59
CA ARG A 855 -29.07 20.13 -13.49
C ARG A 855 -28.07 19.05 -13.06
N LEU A 856 -27.41 18.38 -14.00
CA LEU A 856 -26.39 17.37 -13.69
C LEU A 856 -25.17 17.96 -13.05
N LEU A 857 -24.68 19.11 -13.53
CA LEU A 857 -23.57 19.82 -12.93
C LEU A 857 -23.87 20.27 -11.49
N ASP A 858 -25.05 20.86 -11.27
CA ASP A 858 -25.50 21.25 -9.92
C ASP A 858 -25.52 20.03 -8.98
N MET A 859 -26.13 18.92 -9.45
CA MET A 859 -26.20 17.69 -8.64
C MET A 859 -24.81 17.11 -8.34
N GLY A 860 -23.90 17.14 -9.31
CA GLY A 860 -22.53 16.67 -9.10
C GLY A 860 -21.80 17.44 -7.99
N LEU A 861 -21.96 18.77 -7.95
CA LEU A 861 -21.39 19.60 -6.88
C LEU A 861 -22.15 19.48 -5.55
N GLU A 862 -23.46 19.20 -5.58
CA GLU A 862 -24.23 18.93 -4.37
C GLU A 862 -23.83 17.60 -3.71
N LYS A 863 -23.69 16.53 -4.51
CA LYS A 863 -23.30 15.20 -4.00
C LYS A 863 -21.84 15.12 -3.58
N LEU A 864 -20.99 15.89 -4.24
CA LEU A 864 -19.53 15.90 -4.08
C LEU A 864 -19.03 17.35 -3.92
N PRO A 865 -19.35 18.01 -2.80
CA PRO A 865 -19.09 19.45 -2.64
C PRO A 865 -17.57 19.76 -2.62
N PRO A 866 -17.17 20.91 -3.18
CA PRO A 866 -15.77 21.34 -3.21
C PRO A 866 -15.10 21.47 -1.82
N GLN A 867 -15.89 21.67 -0.79
CA GLN A 867 -15.39 21.73 0.60
C GLN A 867 -14.91 20.37 1.14
N GLN A 868 -15.38 19.29 0.53
CA GLN A 868 -15.02 17.91 0.91
C GLN A 868 -14.06 17.25 -0.09
N ILE A 869 -14.11 17.66 -1.35
CA ILE A 869 -13.27 17.15 -2.43
C ILE A 869 -12.35 18.25 -2.92
N ARG A 870 -11.06 18.07 -2.79
CA ARG A 870 -10.04 19.05 -3.19
C ARG A 870 -10.18 19.45 -4.66
N TYR A 871 -9.86 20.71 -4.94
CA TYR A 871 -9.81 21.20 -6.30
C TYR A 871 -8.64 20.58 -7.07
N THR A 872 -8.94 20.08 -8.26
CA THR A 872 -7.93 19.66 -9.26
C THR A 872 -8.44 20.04 -10.65
N ASP A 873 -7.53 20.17 -11.62
CA ASP A 873 -7.92 20.41 -13.00
C ASP A 873 -8.89 19.31 -13.49
N ALA A 874 -8.56 18.04 -13.19
CA ALA A 874 -9.35 16.90 -13.62
C ALA A 874 -10.79 16.87 -13.09
N ASN A 875 -11.02 17.36 -11.87
CA ASN A 875 -12.34 17.27 -11.22
C ASN A 875 -13.12 18.58 -11.20
N THR A 876 -12.52 19.73 -11.55
CA THR A 876 -13.14 21.06 -11.42
C THR A 876 -13.26 21.76 -12.76
N PHE A 877 -12.20 21.74 -13.58
CA PHE A 877 -12.19 22.39 -14.89
C PHE A 877 -13.35 21.94 -15.81
N PRO A 878 -13.68 20.63 -15.93
CA PRO A 878 -14.80 20.18 -16.75
C PRO A 878 -16.16 20.71 -16.31
N PHE A 879 -16.34 21.02 -15.02
CA PHE A 879 -17.57 21.64 -14.52
C PHE A 879 -17.66 23.10 -14.92
N ILE A 880 -16.54 23.85 -14.82
CA ILE A 880 -16.48 25.26 -15.24
C ILE A 880 -16.82 25.36 -16.73
N GLU A 881 -16.14 24.57 -17.56
CA GLU A 881 -16.37 24.48 -19.00
C GLU A 881 -17.82 24.09 -19.28
N GLY A 882 -18.33 23.07 -18.60
CA GLY A 882 -19.71 22.58 -18.74
C GLY A 882 -20.75 23.64 -18.44
N TYR A 883 -20.57 24.45 -17.38
CA TYR A 883 -21.49 25.58 -17.11
C TYR A 883 -21.47 26.65 -18.19
N TYR A 884 -20.29 27.02 -18.70
CA TYR A 884 -20.18 27.99 -19.79
C TYR A 884 -20.86 27.45 -21.07
N MET A 885 -20.56 26.22 -21.44
CA MET A 885 -21.17 25.59 -22.62
C MET A 885 -22.68 25.45 -22.50
N ALA A 886 -23.20 25.19 -21.30
CA ALA A 886 -24.64 25.09 -21.02
C ALA A 886 -25.36 26.45 -20.93
N GLY A 887 -24.64 27.58 -21.05
CA GLY A 887 -25.22 28.91 -20.97
C GLY A 887 -25.52 29.39 -19.54
N ALA A 888 -24.80 28.90 -18.54
CA ALA A 888 -24.88 29.32 -17.14
C ALA A 888 -23.58 30.02 -16.68
N PRO A 889 -23.19 31.15 -17.31
CA PRO A 889 -21.90 31.77 -17.10
C PRO A 889 -21.64 32.20 -15.63
N ASP A 890 -22.68 32.67 -14.92
CA ASP A 890 -22.51 33.12 -13.53
C ASP A 890 -22.10 31.95 -12.59
N LYS A 891 -22.59 30.73 -12.84
CA LYS A 891 -22.17 29.52 -12.11
C LYS A 891 -20.73 29.13 -12.47
N GLY A 892 -20.39 29.23 -13.77
CA GLY A 892 -19.04 29.03 -14.26
C GLY A 892 -18.06 29.98 -13.61
N ASP A 893 -18.35 31.28 -13.57
CA ASP A 893 -17.54 32.31 -12.94
C ASP A 893 -17.34 32.07 -11.45
N SER A 894 -18.42 31.71 -10.74
CA SER A 894 -18.36 31.42 -9.30
C SER A 894 -17.42 30.25 -8.98
N LEU A 895 -17.52 29.15 -9.74
CA LEU A 895 -16.67 27.98 -9.56
C LEU A 895 -15.22 28.26 -9.98
N LEU A 896 -15.03 28.95 -11.12
CA LEU A 896 -13.72 29.38 -11.61
C LEU A 896 -12.99 30.23 -10.56
N MET A 897 -13.64 31.25 -10.04
CA MET A 897 -13.05 32.14 -9.04
C MET A 897 -12.79 31.44 -7.72
N SER A 898 -13.60 30.45 -7.36
CA SER A 898 -13.33 29.62 -6.18
C SER A 898 -12.07 28.76 -6.35
N TYR A 899 -11.90 28.15 -7.51
CA TYR A 899 -10.71 27.36 -7.83
C TYR A 899 -9.47 28.29 -8.01
N ALA A 900 -9.59 29.40 -8.71
CA ALA A 900 -8.52 30.36 -8.86
C ALA A 900 -8.03 30.88 -7.49
N ARG A 901 -8.93 31.19 -6.56
CA ARG A 901 -8.56 31.61 -5.20
C ARG A 901 -7.79 30.51 -4.45
N ASN A 902 -8.19 29.26 -4.60
CA ASN A 902 -7.45 28.13 -4.03
C ASN A 902 -6.02 28.06 -4.59
N LEU A 903 -5.86 28.17 -5.92
CA LEU A 903 -4.55 28.20 -6.58
C LEU A 903 -3.70 29.39 -6.10
N MET A 904 -4.31 30.58 -6.01
CA MET A 904 -3.63 31.79 -5.52
C MET A 904 -3.11 31.62 -4.09
N GLN A 905 -3.93 31.05 -3.18
CA GLN A 905 -3.48 30.75 -1.82
C GLN A 905 -2.26 29.84 -1.79
N TYR A 906 -2.22 28.81 -2.64
CA TYR A 906 -1.06 27.93 -2.74
C TYR A 906 0.17 28.62 -3.33
N ILE A 907 -0.01 29.45 -4.37
CA ILE A 907 1.09 30.18 -5.01
C ILE A 907 1.70 31.15 -4.00
N ASP A 908 0.87 31.97 -3.33
CA ASP A 908 1.32 32.94 -2.32
C ASP A 908 2.06 32.24 -1.17
N TYR A 909 1.52 31.11 -0.70
CA TYR A 909 2.13 30.31 0.35
C TYR A 909 3.51 29.78 -0.04
N TYR A 910 3.63 29.20 -1.25
CA TYR A 910 4.90 28.63 -1.70
C TYR A 910 5.95 29.69 -2.08
N LEU A 911 5.54 30.88 -2.50
CA LEU A 911 6.47 31.99 -2.75
C LEU A 911 7.16 32.51 -1.48
N ASP A 912 6.61 32.25 -0.30
CA ASP A 912 7.23 32.57 1.00
C ASP A 912 8.38 31.63 1.37
N PHE A 913 8.55 30.48 0.66
CA PHE A 913 9.64 29.55 0.90
C PHE A 913 10.97 30.10 0.36
N GLN A 914 12.06 29.93 1.12
CA GLN A 914 13.36 30.50 0.79
C GLN A 914 14.47 29.43 0.74
N GLY A 915 15.52 29.70 -0.04
CA GLY A 915 16.70 28.83 -0.15
C GLY A 915 16.33 27.43 -0.63
N ILE A 916 16.91 26.40 -0.03
CA ILE A 916 16.68 25.00 -0.41
C ILE A 916 15.20 24.59 -0.35
N GLN A 917 14.44 25.14 0.61
CA GLN A 917 13.00 24.86 0.69
C GLN A 917 12.24 25.49 -0.50
N GLY A 918 12.64 26.67 -0.96
CA GLY A 918 12.09 27.32 -2.15
C GLY A 918 12.36 26.48 -3.41
N ASP A 919 13.57 25.96 -3.55
CA ASP A 919 13.92 25.08 -4.68
C ASP A 919 13.04 23.82 -4.71
N MET A 920 12.69 23.27 -3.55
CA MET A 920 11.84 22.07 -3.44
C MET A 920 10.41 22.31 -3.92
N VAL A 921 9.86 23.50 -3.81
CA VAL A 921 8.47 23.82 -4.17
C VAL A 921 8.32 24.51 -5.52
N THR A 922 9.44 24.82 -6.20
CA THR A 922 9.44 25.55 -7.49
C THR A 922 8.57 24.86 -8.54
N GLN A 923 8.71 23.54 -8.72
CA GLN A 923 7.89 22.82 -9.68
C GLN A 923 6.40 22.86 -9.32
N THR A 924 6.06 22.78 -8.05
CA THR A 924 4.68 22.89 -7.57
C THR A 924 4.09 24.28 -7.85
N ILE A 925 4.89 25.36 -7.72
CA ILE A 925 4.47 26.70 -8.11
C ILE A 925 4.17 26.76 -9.60
N ILE A 926 5.07 26.23 -10.44
CA ILE A 926 4.89 26.18 -11.89
C ILE A 926 3.60 25.45 -12.26
N ASP A 927 3.35 24.27 -11.69
CA ASP A 927 2.14 23.50 -11.95
C ASP A 927 0.86 24.26 -11.56
N LYS A 928 0.88 24.96 -10.41
CA LYS A 928 -0.25 25.80 -9.98
C LYS A 928 -0.46 27.01 -10.87
N MET A 929 0.63 27.64 -11.32
CA MET A 929 0.55 28.75 -12.29
C MET A 929 -0.04 28.27 -13.62
N GLN A 930 0.38 27.13 -14.14
CA GLN A 930 -0.19 26.56 -15.37
C GLN A 930 -1.70 26.28 -15.23
N SER A 931 -2.15 25.80 -14.06
CA SER A 931 -3.59 25.61 -13.80
C SER A 931 -4.32 26.96 -13.78
N LEU A 932 -3.73 27.98 -13.17
CA LEU A 932 -4.31 29.34 -13.15
C LEU A 932 -4.36 29.94 -14.55
N ASP A 933 -3.32 29.77 -15.38
CA ASP A 933 -3.28 30.19 -16.76
C ASP A 933 -4.39 29.54 -17.60
N ARG A 934 -4.65 28.24 -17.41
CA ARG A 934 -5.77 27.54 -18.07
C ARG A 934 -7.12 28.20 -17.74
N LEU A 935 -7.34 28.55 -16.46
CA LEU A 935 -8.55 29.26 -16.05
C LEU A 935 -8.64 30.64 -16.70
N TYR A 936 -7.52 31.37 -16.78
CA TYR A 936 -7.44 32.67 -17.46
C TYR A 936 -7.83 32.55 -18.94
N TYR A 937 -7.24 31.61 -19.67
CA TYR A 937 -7.53 31.40 -21.09
C TYR A 937 -8.98 30.97 -21.31
N LEU A 938 -9.54 30.11 -20.45
CA LEU A 938 -10.95 29.74 -20.52
C LEU A 938 -11.85 30.97 -20.34
N ALA A 939 -11.58 31.82 -19.35
CA ALA A 939 -12.34 33.07 -19.11
C ALA A 939 -12.21 34.02 -20.31
N ALA A 940 -11.02 34.15 -20.91
CA ALA A 940 -10.79 34.96 -22.09
C ALA A 940 -11.56 34.43 -23.31
N TYR A 941 -11.48 33.12 -23.57
CA TYR A 941 -12.23 32.47 -24.63
C TYR A 941 -13.75 32.66 -24.49
N MET A 942 -14.26 32.58 -23.27
CA MET A 942 -15.67 32.79 -22.95
C MET A 942 -16.07 34.26 -22.81
N GLY A 943 -15.13 35.22 -23.01
CA GLY A 943 -15.39 36.66 -22.97
C GLY A 943 -15.75 37.21 -21.58
N ARG A 944 -15.34 36.56 -20.49
CA ARG A 944 -15.73 36.89 -19.10
C ARG A 944 -14.85 38.04 -18.53
N GLN A 945 -15.12 39.27 -18.94
CA GLN A 945 -14.30 40.45 -18.62
C GLN A 945 -14.12 40.71 -17.12
N ASP A 946 -15.17 40.48 -16.31
CA ASP A 946 -15.12 40.69 -14.86
C ASP A 946 -14.19 39.68 -14.16
N VAL A 947 -14.18 38.43 -14.63
CA VAL A 947 -13.25 37.41 -14.15
C VAL A 947 -11.84 37.73 -14.57
N LEU A 948 -11.61 38.11 -15.82
CA LEU A 948 -10.29 38.49 -16.34
C LEU A 948 -9.72 39.69 -15.59
N ALA A 949 -10.55 40.71 -15.22
CA ALA A 949 -10.09 41.84 -14.45
C ALA A 949 -9.54 41.42 -13.09
N GLN A 950 -10.22 40.46 -12.40
CA GLN A 950 -9.77 39.96 -11.10
C GLN A 950 -8.49 39.12 -11.21
N LEU A 951 -8.38 38.27 -12.24
CA LEU A 951 -7.18 37.47 -12.49
C LEU A 951 -5.99 38.37 -12.87
N ASN A 952 -6.21 39.38 -13.74
CA ASN A 952 -5.18 40.38 -14.11
C ASN A 952 -4.67 41.17 -12.90
N ASP A 953 -5.55 41.52 -11.98
CA ASP A 953 -5.14 42.22 -10.75
C ASP A 953 -4.21 41.34 -9.91
N TYR A 954 -4.50 40.04 -9.81
CA TYR A 954 -3.65 39.10 -9.14
C TYR A 954 -2.28 38.91 -9.84
N TYR A 955 -2.25 38.74 -11.16
CA TYR A 955 -0.98 38.62 -11.91
C TYR A 955 -0.12 39.89 -11.74
N ARG A 956 -0.73 41.06 -11.66
CA ARG A 956 0.01 42.33 -11.35
C ARG A 956 0.63 42.32 -9.97
N THR A 957 -0.04 41.74 -8.96
CA THR A 957 0.54 41.61 -7.61
C THR A 957 1.77 40.71 -7.59
N LEU A 958 1.84 39.73 -8.46
CA LEU A 958 3.01 38.86 -8.67
C LEU A 958 4.11 39.50 -9.52
N GLY A 959 3.89 40.73 -10.07
CA GLY A 959 4.83 41.41 -10.96
C GLY A 959 4.86 40.83 -12.37
N ILE A 960 3.91 39.97 -12.74
CA ILE A 960 3.75 39.36 -14.06
C ILE A 960 2.86 40.31 -14.89
N TYR A 961 3.40 40.81 -16.00
CA TYR A 961 2.66 41.65 -16.94
C TYR A 961 2.05 40.77 -18.06
N GLU A 962 0.93 41.24 -18.63
CA GLU A 962 0.16 40.60 -19.69
C GLU A 962 1.00 40.09 -20.87
N ASN A 963 2.16 40.70 -21.13
CA ASN A 963 3.11 40.32 -22.18
C ASN A 963 4.08 39.18 -21.78
N GLU A 964 4.10 38.80 -20.53
CA GLU A 964 4.96 37.75 -19.97
C GLU A 964 4.20 36.48 -19.63
N LEU A 965 2.87 36.52 -19.73
CA LEU A 965 2.07 35.31 -19.71
C LEU A 965 2.58 34.37 -20.81
N ILE A 966 3.04 33.19 -20.45
CA ILE A 966 3.43 32.16 -21.40
C ILE A 966 2.18 31.85 -22.23
N HIS A 967 2.10 32.44 -23.41
CA HIS A 967 1.07 32.08 -24.35
C HIS A 967 1.35 30.63 -24.76
N PRO A 968 0.55 29.62 -24.37
CA PRO A 968 0.57 28.35 -25.08
C PRO A 968 0.27 28.73 -26.53
N ASP A 969 1.14 28.31 -27.42
CA ASP A 969 0.98 28.58 -28.83
C ASP A 969 -0.36 27.99 -29.29
N LEU A 970 -1.39 28.82 -29.38
CA LEU A 970 -2.73 28.44 -29.85
C LEU A 970 -2.69 27.99 -31.33
N SER A 971 -1.56 28.13 -32.01
CA SER A 971 -1.31 27.64 -33.38
C SER A 971 -0.92 26.17 -33.44
N THR A 972 -0.47 25.58 -32.36
CA THR A 972 -0.38 24.12 -32.22
C THR A 972 -1.67 23.66 -31.56
N PRO A 973 -2.48 22.79 -32.17
CA PRO A 973 -3.57 22.16 -31.48
C PRO A 973 -2.97 21.29 -30.37
N SER A 974 -2.80 21.85 -29.17
CA SER A 974 -2.80 20.97 -28.01
C SER A 974 -4.11 20.22 -28.11
N ASP A 975 -4.11 18.90 -28.07
CA ASP A 975 -5.21 17.97 -28.36
C ASP A 975 -6.52 18.20 -27.56
N SER A 976 -6.84 19.41 -27.18
CA SER A 976 -7.90 19.71 -26.24
C SER A 976 -8.77 20.91 -26.56
N VAL A 977 -9.02 21.32 -27.79
CA VAL A 977 -10.25 22.10 -28.12
C VAL A 977 -10.43 22.21 -29.63
N GLN A 978 -11.00 21.20 -30.26
CA GLN A 978 -11.79 21.41 -31.47
C GLN A 978 -13.27 21.35 -31.11
N ILE A 979 -13.87 22.50 -30.93
CA ILE A 979 -15.35 22.63 -31.01
C ILE A 979 -15.67 22.64 -32.49
N PRO A 980 -16.54 21.75 -33.02
CA PRO A 980 -17.00 21.84 -34.39
C PRO A 980 -17.89 23.10 -34.53
N GLU A 981 -17.68 23.85 -35.64
CA GLU A 981 -18.64 24.87 -36.11
C GLU A 981 -20.04 24.33 -36.30
#